data_88b089de24a7f3b1365764697cba6d51
#
_entry.id   88b089de24a7f3b1365764697cba6d51
#
_cell.length_a   1.000
_cell.length_b   1.000
_cell.length_c   1.000
_cell.angle_alpha   90.00
_cell.angle_beta   90.00
_cell.angle_gamma   90.00
#
_symmetry.space_group_name_H-M   'P 1'
#
loop_
_entity.id
_entity.type
_entity.pdbx_description
1 polymer ?
#
loop_
_entity_poly.entity_id
_entity_poly.type
_entity_poly.pdbx_seq_one_letter_code
_entity_poly.pdbx_strand_id
1 'polypeptide(L)'
;MTYASVTIALPAEASDSVGWAASELGTVLKRRGIPSAEGSAAGGGTVVEVVTGNGKPSLNSPVELPGKEESFALYREGAHIVAWGRDDRGLVFALMELADRARYSTGEDIFEGTFPLVEKPSARIRSMARLFCSEEEDKVWFYDKQQWRDYLTMLASNRFNRFSLTLGMGYNYPYHNPWITDVYFYFPYPFLMKVPGFDVEIVELSEEERDTNLEMLKFIAREAAKRGLEFQLALWTQRYDFDDVPRANYTVAGVTDANLAPYCRAALTQLLTEVPEITGLTFRVHVEGGIAEGEYGFWEEAFAGVAAAGRPIEIDMHGKGLDHKMLQIARETGMPFAASPKYLAEHMGLPYHQSAIRDREYPPEVARSEREKLSEGSRKFLRYSYGDLLTKDKDYKVIYRIWAGTQRVLLWGDPDLAAGYGRSSMFAGSDGVEWCEPQSFKGRMGTGIPGGRFNYQKQGMATRYDWQKYDYQYRVWGRLLYHPEAPRDSWMRYLARECGDAAEYCEKGLSFAGKVLPLVSLTHGPSVSNNHYWPEVYTNLPLIEGTGQRAYGFDMDAPVRFGNAPTFDSALFVTAREYAELLLAGKTSHRYTPLDIADWLEELAEGCNQAVLDAKKTASLVSPAVQRIMVDVEICGGLARFFAEKFRAACWAELFIATKVSSLVEPLLDHARRAVMAWERVADISRDLYHDDLTYGPQSWLRGSWHTRLPQIQAELLDLESLRGGGKYESVKADGTAQGAIDALKARRAVVAGSLDIEAAASFTAGADFDVRISGQIEDEPVLHYRHVNQAERWKSVKMVRNGDGYVASIPGDYTRSEFHLQYFVSSKRNGQAVLTPGLDGKLANEPYYTALQS
;
A
#
# COMPACT_ATOMS: atom_id res chain seq x y z
N MET A 1 4.06 39.22 -9.11
CA MET A 1 2.86 40.08 -8.93
C MET A 1 2.69 40.36 -7.45
N THR A 2 2.56 41.62 -7.04
CA THR A 2 2.26 41.91 -5.65
C THR A 2 0.74 41.85 -5.48
N TYR A 3 0.21 40.99 -4.66
CA TYR A 3 -1.21 40.88 -4.39
C TYR A 3 -1.64 41.88 -3.32
N ALA A 4 -2.38 42.89 -3.72
CA ALA A 4 -2.92 43.87 -2.78
C ALA A 4 -4.09 43.30 -1.95
N SER A 5 -4.93 42.51 -2.60
CA SER A 5 -6.04 41.75 -1.97
C SER A 5 -6.52 40.64 -2.90
N VAL A 6 -7.22 39.63 -2.36
CA VAL A 6 -7.85 38.57 -3.13
C VAL A 6 -9.35 38.50 -2.77
N THR A 7 -10.20 38.58 -3.78
CA THR A 7 -11.64 38.38 -3.64
C THR A 7 -12.01 36.97 -4.12
N ILE A 8 -12.68 36.18 -3.29
CA ILE A 8 -13.17 34.82 -3.66
C ILE A 8 -14.65 34.98 -3.95
N ALA A 9 -15.02 34.89 -5.25
CA ALA A 9 -16.39 35.01 -5.71
C ALA A 9 -17.06 33.64 -5.77
N LEU A 10 -17.82 33.32 -4.74
CA LEU A 10 -18.56 32.05 -4.63
C LEU A 10 -19.89 32.11 -5.38
N PRO A 11 -20.38 30.99 -5.92
CA PRO A 11 -21.75 30.89 -6.41
C PRO A 11 -22.75 31.04 -5.25
N ALA A 12 -23.97 31.56 -5.56
CA ALA A 12 -25.00 31.86 -4.54
C ALA A 12 -25.42 30.64 -3.72
N GLU A 13 -25.34 29.44 -4.28
CA GLU A 13 -25.71 28.17 -3.67
C GLU A 13 -24.46 27.28 -3.43
N ALA A 14 -23.37 27.87 -2.92
CA ALA A 14 -22.19 27.10 -2.58
C ALA A 14 -22.47 26.13 -1.41
N SER A 15 -22.07 24.86 -1.55
CA SER A 15 -22.19 23.90 -0.46
C SER A 15 -21.23 24.21 0.70
N ASP A 16 -21.48 23.58 1.86
CA ASP A 16 -20.63 23.73 3.05
C ASP A 16 -19.17 23.36 2.76
N SER A 17 -18.92 22.36 1.92
CA SER A 17 -17.55 21.95 1.56
C SER A 17 -16.85 22.96 0.67
N VAL A 18 -17.55 23.58 -0.26
CA VAL A 18 -17.01 24.66 -1.10
C VAL A 18 -16.74 25.91 -0.25
N GLY A 19 -17.68 26.28 0.63
CA GLY A 19 -17.49 27.37 1.60
C GLY A 19 -16.30 27.13 2.53
N TRP A 20 -16.14 25.89 3.01
CA TRP A 20 -14.96 25.50 3.80
C TRP A 20 -13.65 25.70 3.01
N ALA A 21 -13.61 25.24 1.76
CA ALA A 21 -12.40 25.35 0.93
C ALA A 21 -12.03 26.82 0.61
N ALA A 22 -13.03 27.66 0.38
CA ALA A 22 -12.83 29.11 0.20
C ALA A 22 -12.28 29.77 1.50
N SER A 23 -12.85 29.40 2.64
CA SER A 23 -12.38 29.86 3.95
C SER A 23 -10.95 29.40 4.27
N GLU A 24 -10.57 28.17 3.88
CA GLU A 24 -9.20 27.66 4.02
C GLU A 24 -8.23 28.45 3.12
N LEU A 25 -8.60 28.73 1.86
CA LEU A 25 -7.82 29.60 0.98
C LEU A 25 -7.64 30.99 1.62
N GLY A 26 -8.71 31.59 2.14
CA GLY A 26 -8.66 32.88 2.86
C GLY A 26 -7.73 32.84 4.08
N THR A 27 -7.76 31.72 4.83
CA THR A 27 -6.85 31.51 5.99
C THR A 27 -5.38 31.45 5.56
N VAL A 28 -5.08 30.76 4.48
CA VAL A 28 -3.71 30.68 3.92
C VAL A 28 -3.25 32.07 3.46
N LEU A 29 -4.09 32.79 2.74
CA LEU A 29 -3.78 34.17 2.28
C LEU A 29 -3.49 35.09 3.46
N LYS A 30 -4.32 35.06 4.50
CA LYS A 30 -4.11 35.82 5.72
C LYS A 30 -2.76 35.51 6.39
N ARG A 31 -2.37 34.25 6.46
CA ARG A 31 -1.05 33.84 6.99
C ARG A 31 0.11 34.38 6.13
N ARG A 32 -0.13 34.66 4.85
CA ARG A 32 0.83 35.31 3.94
C ARG A 32 0.77 36.84 4.00
N GLY A 33 -0.07 37.42 4.85
CA GLY A 33 -0.25 38.87 4.98
C GLY A 33 -1.08 39.47 3.84
N ILE A 34 -1.85 38.68 3.11
CA ILE A 34 -2.67 39.14 1.97
C ILE A 34 -4.13 39.21 2.44
N PRO A 35 -4.77 40.40 2.40
CA PRO A 35 -6.19 40.53 2.70
C PRO A 35 -7.04 39.71 1.72
N SER A 36 -8.03 39.01 2.25
CA SER A 36 -8.99 38.26 1.45
C SER A 36 -10.41 38.50 1.94
N ALA A 37 -11.37 38.51 1.00
CA ALA A 37 -12.79 38.63 1.27
C ALA A 37 -13.57 37.67 0.36
N GLU A 38 -14.70 37.17 0.87
CA GLU A 38 -15.71 36.52 0.06
C GLU A 38 -16.69 37.56 -0.44
N GLY A 39 -17.08 37.50 -1.74
CA GLY A 39 -18.01 38.49 -2.29
C GLY A 39 -17.91 38.66 -3.82
N SER A 40 -18.63 39.63 -4.37
CA SER A 40 -18.60 39.98 -5.78
C SER A 40 -17.32 40.75 -6.14
N ALA A 41 -16.85 40.59 -7.36
CA ALA A 41 -15.61 41.14 -7.90
C ALA A 41 -15.58 42.71 -8.04
N ALA A 42 -15.95 43.46 -7.03
CA ALA A 42 -16.00 44.92 -7.02
C ALA A 42 -14.80 45.51 -6.26
N GLY A 43 -13.59 45.46 -6.85
CA GLY A 43 -12.41 46.15 -6.27
C GLY A 43 -11.12 45.75 -6.96
N GLY A 44 -10.14 46.64 -7.03
CA GLY A 44 -8.90 46.53 -7.79
C GLY A 44 -7.86 45.52 -7.26
N GLY A 45 -8.24 44.29 -7.01
CA GLY A 45 -7.38 43.18 -6.53
C GLY A 45 -7.47 41.96 -7.44
N THR A 46 -6.86 40.86 -7.02
CA THR A 46 -7.02 39.54 -7.67
C THR A 46 -8.38 38.96 -7.36
N VAL A 47 -9.05 38.42 -8.39
CA VAL A 47 -10.35 37.73 -8.26
C VAL A 47 -10.14 36.24 -8.49
N VAL A 48 -10.67 35.41 -7.58
CA VAL A 48 -10.84 33.98 -7.77
C VAL A 48 -12.33 33.70 -7.97
N GLU A 49 -12.73 33.54 -9.22
CA GLU A 49 -14.11 33.21 -9.61
C GLU A 49 -14.33 31.70 -9.49
N VAL A 50 -15.34 31.30 -8.73
CA VAL A 50 -15.69 29.89 -8.49
C VAL A 50 -16.93 29.55 -9.32
N VAL A 51 -16.78 28.57 -10.22
CA VAL A 51 -17.84 28.18 -11.17
C VAL A 51 -18.16 26.70 -11.05
N THR A 52 -19.45 26.39 -10.89
CA THR A 52 -19.92 25.01 -10.70
C THR A 52 -20.46 24.39 -11.99
N GLY A 53 -20.06 23.18 -12.32
CA GLY A 53 -20.71 22.33 -13.32
C GLY A 53 -20.89 22.97 -14.69
N ASN A 54 -22.11 23.17 -15.11
CA ASN A 54 -22.47 23.78 -16.39
C ASN A 54 -22.53 25.33 -16.35
N GLY A 55 -22.15 25.92 -15.22
CA GLY A 55 -22.01 27.38 -15.11
C GLY A 55 -21.05 27.93 -16.16
N LYS A 56 -21.33 29.12 -16.64
CA LYS A 56 -20.48 29.80 -17.63
C LYS A 56 -19.50 30.72 -16.90
N PRO A 57 -18.19 30.48 -16.99
CA PRO A 57 -17.19 31.41 -16.47
C PRO A 57 -17.28 32.80 -17.14
N SER A 58 -16.91 33.80 -16.39
CA SER A 58 -16.90 35.17 -16.92
C SER A 58 -15.77 35.42 -17.96
N LEU A 59 -14.66 34.67 -17.82
CA LEU A 59 -13.59 34.63 -18.80
C LEU A 59 -13.81 33.52 -19.85
N ASN A 60 -13.35 33.78 -21.08
CA ASN A 60 -13.33 32.74 -22.10
C ASN A 60 -12.38 31.61 -21.65
N SER A 61 -12.91 30.38 -21.55
CA SER A 61 -12.09 29.26 -21.15
C SER A 61 -11.16 28.78 -22.25
N PRO A 62 -9.85 28.68 -22.01
CA PRO A 62 -8.90 28.08 -22.94
C PRO A 62 -8.95 26.54 -22.97
N VAL A 63 -9.74 25.92 -22.11
CA VAL A 63 -9.83 24.47 -21.93
C VAL A 63 -11.27 24.03 -21.72
N GLU A 64 -11.53 22.75 -21.96
CA GLU A 64 -12.81 22.11 -21.63
C GLU A 64 -12.76 21.49 -20.24
N LEU A 65 -13.84 21.62 -19.46
CA LEU A 65 -14.01 20.94 -18.20
C LEU A 65 -14.36 19.46 -18.47
N PRO A 66 -13.57 18.49 -17.98
CA PRO A 66 -13.90 17.08 -18.19
C PRO A 66 -15.27 16.71 -17.57
N GLY A 67 -16.02 15.83 -18.27
CA GLY A 67 -17.35 15.41 -17.84
C GLY A 67 -17.36 14.45 -16.65
N LYS A 68 -16.20 13.98 -16.19
CA LYS A 68 -16.08 13.04 -15.06
C LYS A 68 -16.26 13.77 -13.73
N GLU A 69 -16.97 13.17 -12.80
CA GLU A 69 -17.11 13.65 -11.41
C GLU A 69 -15.75 14.00 -10.81
N GLU A 70 -15.71 14.95 -9.88
CA GLU A 70 -14.52 15.47 -9.19
C GLU A 70 -13.52 16.21 -10.10
N SER A 71 -13.77 16.31 -11.41
CA SER A 71 -12.87 17.05 -12.31
C SER A 71 -12.90 18.54 -12.06
N PHE A 72 -11.78 19.19 -12.34
CA PHE A 72 -11.70 20.66 -12.29
C PHE A 72 -10.75 21.23 -13.33
N ALA A 73 -10.93 22.53 -13.61
CA ALA A 73 -10.04 23.34 -14.40
C ALA A 73 -9.68 24.62 -13.62
N LEU A 74 -8.42 25.01 -13.70
CA LEU A 74 -7.90 26.30 -13.24
C LEU A 74 -7.28 27.02 -14.43
N TYR A 75 -7.69 28.25 -14.69
CA TYR A 75 -7.04 29.11 -15.68
C TYR A 75 -7.04 30.58 -15.25
N ARG A 76 -6.22 31.41 -15.88
CA ARG A 76 -5.92 32.74 -15.41
C ARG A 76 -5.75 33.68 -16.55
N GLU A 77 -6.31 34.91 -16.44
CA GLU A 77 -6.05 36.06 -17.30
C GLU A 77 -5.73 37.26 -16.42
N GLY A 78 -4.48 37.67 -16.41
CA GLY A 78 -4.01 38.77 -15.55
C GLY A 78 -4.23 38.51 -14.06
N ALA A 79 -5.04 39.31 -13.41
CA ALA A 79 -5.39 39.23 -12.01
C ALA A 79 -6.69 38.42 -11.78
N HIS A 80 -7.28 37.84 -12.80
CA HIS A 80 -8.49 37.03 -12.69
C HIS A 80 -8.17 35.54 -12.85
N ILE A 81 -8.51 34.76 -11.84
CA ILE A 81 -8.35 33.30 -11.81
C ILE A 81 -9.74 32.68 -11.79
N VAL A 82 -9.97 31.68 -12.64
CA VAL A 82 -11.20 30.87 -12.63
C VAL A 82 -10.90 29.52 -12.04
N ALA A 83 -11.66 29.16 -11.01
CA ALA A 83 -11.72 27.82 -10.42
C ALA A 83 -13.04 27.17 -10.84
N TRP A 84 -12.98 26.25 -11.79
CA TRP A 84 -14.15 25.62 -12.40
C TRP A 84 -14.19 24.14 -12.05
N GLY A 85 -15.15 23.71 -11.24
CA GLY A 85 -15.32 22.34 -10.81
C GLY A 85 -16.54 21.67 -11.46
N ARG A 86 -16.44 20.40 -11.81
CA ARG A 86 -17.56 19.62 -12.36
C ARG A 86 -18.69 19.48 -11.35
N ASP A 87 -18.32 19.32 -10.08
CA ASP A 87 -19.17 19.21 -8.91
C ASP A 87 -18.49 19.89 -7.70
N ASP A 88 -19.11 19.82 -6.54
CA ASP A 88 -18.61 20.43 -5.31
C ASP A 88 -17.21 19.92 -4.93
N ARG A 89 -16.94 18.62 -5.10
CA ARG A 89 -15.62 18.05 -4.79
C ARG A 89 -14.55 18.53 -5.77
N GLY A 90 -14.88 18.66 -7.05
CA GLY A 90 -14.01 19.30 -8.05
C GLY A 90 -13.69 20.76 -7.67
N LEU A 91 -14.67 21.51 -7.15
CA LEU A 91 -14.44 22.87 -6.64
C LEU A 91 -13.57 22.89 -5.39
N VAL A 92 -13.80 21.97 -4.43
CA VAL A 92 -12.91 21.82 -3.27
C VAL A 92 -11.48 21.59 -3.74
N PHE A 93 -11.26 20.70 -4.69
CA PHE A 93 -9.91 20.42 -5.20
C PHE A 93 -9.29 21.63 -5.93
N ALA A 94 -10.08 22.38 -6.70
CA ALA A 94 -9.61 23.60 -7.36
C ALA A 94 -9.18 24.68 -6.35
N LEU A 95 -10.01 24.94 -5.34
CA LEU A 95 -9.72 25.92 -4.28
C LEU A 95 -8.55 25.47 -3.40
N MET A 96 -8.48 24.19 -3.05
CA MET A 96 -7.36 23.65 -2.30
C MET A 96 -6.06 23.62 -3.11
N GLU A 97 -6.11 23.54 -4.46
CA GLU A 97 -4.93 23.75 -5.30
C GLU A 97 -4.39 25.18 -5.19
N LEU A 98 -5.27 26.18 -5.22
CA LEU A 98 -4.86 27.57 -5.02
C LEU A 98 -4.34 27.81 -3.60
N ALA A 99 -4.99 27.24 -2.59
CA ALA A 99 -4.51 27.31 -1.20
C ALA A 99 -3.12 26.66 -1.04
N ASP A 100 -2.89 25.55 -1.70
CA ASP A 100 -1.62 24.83 -1.69
C ASP A 100 -0.50 25.66 -2.37
N ARG A 101 -0.80 26.24 -3.54
CA ARG A 101 0.13 27.15 -4.22
C ARG A 101 0.50 28.31 -3.31
N ALA A 102 -0.51 29.00 -2.75
CA ALA A 102 -0.29 30.12 -1.85
C ALA A 102 0.50 29.72 -0.59
N ARG A 103 0.25 28.52 -0.02
CA ARG A 103 0.93 28.03 1.19
C ARG A 103 2.41 27.79 0.95
N TYR A 104 2.78 27.18 -0.18
CA TYR A 104 4.14 26.71 -0.46
C TYR A 104 4.91 27.55 -1.46
N SER A 105 4.32 28.61 -2.03
CA SER A 105 5.04 29.54 -2.91
C SER A 105 6.26 30.14 -2.22
N THR A 106 7.40 30.11 -2.91
CA THR A 106 8.65 30.78 -2.52
C THR A 106 8.88 32.06 -3.34
N GLY A 107 8.08 32.28 -4.39
CA GLY A 107 8.18 33.41 -5.28
C GLY A 107 7.22 34.60 -4.95
N GLU A 108 7.30 35.65 -5.76
CA GLU A 108 6.41 36.80 -5.65
C GLU A 108 4.96 36.49 -6.11
N ASP A 109 4.80 35.58 -7.08
CA ASP A 109 3.48 35.07 -7.48
C ASP A 109 3.06 33.91 -6.59
N ILE A 110 2.16 34.19 -5.64
CA ILE A 110 1.71 33.18 -4.69
C ILE A 110 0.87 32.06 -5.34
N PHE A 111 0.33 32.30 -6.54
CA PHE A 111 -0.42 31.31 -7.31
C PHE A 111 0.40 30.74 -8.46
N GLU A 112 1.73 30.92 -8.44
CA GLU A 112 2.62 30.36 -9.45
C GLU A 112 2.40 28.85 -9.60
N GLY A 113 2.45 28.38 -10.85
CA GLY A 113 2.27 26.99 -11.22
C GLY A 113 1.68 26.85 -12.62
N THR A 114 1.38 25.62 -13.01
CA THR A 114 0.80 25.30 -14.31
C THR A 114 -0.57 25.97 -14.51
N PHE A 115 -0.71 26.79 -15.54
CA PHE A 115 -1.95 27.36 -16.05
C PHE A 115 -1.99 27.27 -17.58
N PRO A 116 -3.09 26.80 -18.20
CA PRO A 116 -4.25 26.19 -17.56
C PRO A 116 -3.90 24.83 -16.92
N LEU A 117 -4.54 24.50 -15.80
CA LEU A 117 -4.47 23.19 -15.18
C LEU A 117 -5.83 22.50 -15.32
N VAL A 118 -5.85 21.29 -15.87
CA VAL A 118 -7.06 20.48 -15.98
C VAL A 118 -6.74 19.13 -15.37
N GLU A 119 -7.49 18.75 -14.33
CA GLU A 119 -7.34 17.46 -13.67
C GLU A 119 -8.66 16.69 -13.64
N LYS A 120 -8.56 15.38 -13.74
CA LYS A 120 -9.68 14.44 -13.62
C LYS A 120 -9.23 13.19 -12.84
N PRO A 121 -10.10 12.57 -12.04
CA PRO A 121 -9.71 11.40 -11.26
C PRO A 121 -9.41 10.19 -12.16
N SER A 122 -8.28 9.52 -11.93
CA SER A 122 -8.03 8.16 -12.42
C SER A 122 -8.76 7.17 -11.53
N ALA A 123 -8.36 7.05 -10.28
CA ALA A 123 -9.04 6.23 -9.28
C ALA A 123 -10.36 6.87 -8.82
N ARG A 124 -11.44 6.10 -8.81
CA ARG A 124 -12.76 6.54 -8.32
C ARG A 124 -12.74 6.74 -6.81
N ILE A 125 -12.17 5.77 -6.08
CA ILE A 125 -12.01 5.80 -4.62
C ILE A 125 -10.53 5.94 -4.28
N ARG A 126 -10.22 6.95 -3.48
CA ARG A 126 -8.90 7.27 -2.96
C ARG A 126 -9.04 7.45 -1.46
N SER A 127 -9.04 6.31 -0.76
CA SER A 127 -9.28 6.24 0.68
C SER A 127 -7.98 6.19 1.46
N MET A 128 -7.97 6.84 2.62
CA MET A 128 -6.91 6.71 3.62
C MET A 128 -7.50 6.14 4.91
N ALA A 129 -6.93 5.05 5.39
CA ALA A 129 -7.35 4.42 6.64
C ALA A 129 -6.39 4.78 7.77
N ARG A 130 -6.95 5.30 8.89
CA ARG A 130 -6.25 5.48 10.15
C ARG A 130 -6.79 4.50 11.19
N LEU A 131 -5.87 3.78 11.85
CA LEU A 131 -6.19 2.65 12.69
C LEU A 131 -5.96 2.99 14.16
N PHE A 132 -7.00 2.77 14.98
CA PHE A 132 -6.85 2.77 16.43
C PHE A 132 -6.39 1.38 16.87
N CYS A 133 -5.14 1.25 17.32
CA CYS A 133 -4.48 -0.03 17.63
C CYS A 133 -4.04 -0.17 19.08
N SER A 134 -3.86 0.95 19.77
CA SER A 134 -3.32 1.00 21.13
C SER A 134 -3.99 2.11 21.92
N GLU A 135 -4.43 1.79 23.12
CA GLU A 135 -4.96 2.79 24.05
C GLU A 135 -3.90 3.85 24.38
N GLU A 136 -2.69 3.41 24.74
CA GLU A 136 -1.60 4.28 25.16
C GLU A 136 -1.13 5.23 24.06
N GLU A 137 -1.04 4.72 22.83
CA GLU A 137 -0.52 5.47 21.69
C GLU A 137 -1.60 6.31 20.99
N ASP A 138 -2.85 5.83 20.97
CA ASP A 138 -3.84 6.36 20.05
C ASP A 138 -4.89 7.27 20.71
N LYS A 139 -5.13 7.16 22.03
CA LYS A 139 -6.01 8.12 22.72
C LYS A 139 -5.53 9.57 22.57
N VAL A 140 -4.22 9.80 22.51
CA VAL A 140 -3.65 11.15 22.37
C VAL A 140 -4.14 11.85 21.11
N TRP A 141 -4.04 11.19 19.94
CA TRP A 141 -4.51 11.78 18.70
C TRP A 141 -6.02 11.67 18.53
N PHE A 142 -6.65 10.63 19.09
CA PHE A 142 -8.09 10.43 18.94
C PHE A 142 -8.88 11.60 19.53
N TYR A 143 -8.48 12.12 20.69
CA TYR A 143 -9.15 13.24 21.32
C TYR A 143 -8.65 14.63 20.91
N ASP A 144 -7.59 14.74 20.09
CA ASP A 144 -7.08 16.05 19.64
C ASP A 144 -7.87 16.57 18.43
N LYS A 145 -8.86 17.41 18.72
CA LYS A 145 -9.70 18.07 17.70
C LYS A 145 -8.90 18.89 16.68
N GLN A 146 -7.76 19.49 17.08
CA GLN A 146 -6.96 20.28 16.15
C GLN A 146 -6.14 19.37 15.21
N GLN A 147 -5.60 18.29 15.76
CA GLN A 147 -4.93 17.28 14.92
C GLN A 147 -5.88 16.72 13.87
N TRP A 148 -7.13 16.44 14.20
CA TRP A 148 -8.13 15.99 13.26
C TRP A 148 -8.42 17.00 12.15
N ARG A 149 -8.61 18.27 12.50
CA ARG A 149 -8.80 19.32 11.51
C ARG A 149 -7.63 19.41 10.53
N ASP A 150 -6.41 19.41 11.05
CA ASP A 150 -5.19 19.51 10.26
C ASP A 150 -5.01 18.27 9.36
N TYR A 151 -5.23 17.06 9.90
CA TYR A 151 -5.11 15.80 9.18
C TYR A 151 -6.12 15.66 8.03
N LEU A 152 -7.40 15.91 8.31
CA LEU A 152 -8.45 15.84 7.30
C LEU A 152 -8.29 16.95 6.23
N THR A 153 -7.81 18.14 6.62
CA THR A 153 -7.43 19.20 5.66
C THR A 153 -6.29 18.74 4.75
N MET A 154 -5.28 18.06 5.32
CA MET A 154 -4.17 17.50 4.53
C MET A 154 -4.68 16.47 3.53
N LEU A 155 -5.57 15.56 3.92
CA LEU A 155 -6.17 14.56 3.01
C LEU A 155 -6.93 15.23 1.85
N ALA A 156 -7.86 16.16 2.14
CA ALA A 156 -8.62 16.87 1.12
C ALA A 156 -7.72 17.66 0.18
N SER A 157 -6.68 18.34 0.72
CA SER A 157 -5.69 19.09 -0.08
C SER A 157 -4.92 18.23 -1.07
N ASN A 158 -4.74 16.95 -0.74
CA ASN A 158 -4.01 15.99 -1.55
C ASN A 158 -4.92 15.05 -2.35
N ARG A 159 -6.16 15.46 -2.63
CA ARG A 159 -7.10 14.75 -3.52
C ARG A 159 -7.63 13.41 -3.00
N PHE A 160 -7.46 13.07 -1.74
CA PHE A 160 -8.23 11.98 -1.15
C PHE A 160 -9.70 12.36 -1.12
N ASN A 161 -10.60 11.40 -1.35
CA ASN A 161 -12.04 11.61 -1.33
C ASN A 161 -12.77 10.79 -0.28
N ARG A 162 -12.04 9.89 0.41
CA ARG A 162 -12.57 9.08 1.51
C ARG A 162 -11.56 9.03 2.65
N PHE A 163 -12.07 9.10 3.87
CA PHE A 163 -11.34 8.82 5.09
C PHE A 163 -12.00 7.63 5.82
N SER A 164 -11.20 6.65 6.21
CA SER A 164 -11.63 5.46 6.95
C SER A 164 -11.03 5.45 8.35
N LEU A 165 -11.86 5.51 9.38
CA LEU A 165 -11.44 5.29 10.76
C LEU A 165 -11.67 3.82 11.12
N THR A 166 -10.60 3.13 11.53
CA THR A 166 -10.69 1.71 11.90
C THR A 166 -10.66 1.54 13.41
N LEU A 167 -11.71 0.94 13.95
CA LEU A 167 -11.83 0.50 15.34
C LEU A 167 -11.84 -1.04 15.40
N GLY A 168 -11.56 -1.60 16.57
CA GLY A 168 -11.55 -3.05 16.75
C GLY A 168 -10.25 -3.74 16.30
N MET A 169 -9.14 -3.00 16.17
CA MET A 169 -7.85 -3.57 15.77
C MET A 169 -7.15 -4.40 16.85
N GLY A 170 -7.59 -4.30 18.09
CA GLY A 170 -7.18 -5.17 19.18
C GLY A 170 -7.79 -6.56 19.12
N TYR A 171 -8.13 -7.05 17.93
CA TYR A 171 -8.77 -8.33 17.76
C TYR A 171 -7.96 -9.43 18.39
N ASN A 172 -8.68 -10.24 19.10
CA ASN A 172 -8.13 -11.42 19.73
C ASN A 172 -8.11 -12.54 18.69
N TYR A 173 -6.92 -12.98 18.39
CA TYR A 173 -6.74 -14.35 17.98
C TYR A 173 -6.66 -15.21 19.24
N PRO A 174 -7.20 -16.44 19.22
CA PRO A 174 -6.92 -17.43 20.23
C PRO A 174 -5.46 -17.92 20.10
N TYR A 175 -4.54 -16.98 20.10
CA TYR A 175 -3.10 -17.26 20.13
C TYR A 175 -2.62 -17.03 21.53
N HIS A 176 -2.91 -17.81 22.48
CA HIS A 176 -2.28 -17.78 23.80
C HIS A 176 -1.22 -16.66 23.92
N ASN A 177 -1.66 -15.42 23.66
CA ASN A 177 -0.75 -14.28 23.65
C ASN A 177 -0.89 -13.57 25.00
N PRO A 178 0.02 -13.83 25.96
CA PRO A 178 -0.04 -13.22 27.28
C PRO A 178 0.22 -11.72 27.27
N TRP A 179 0.42 -11.13 26.10
CA TRP A 179 0.87 -9.76 25.91
C TRP A 179 -0.26 -8.76 25.63
N ILE A 180 -1.48 -9.21 25.32
CA ILE A 180 -2.58 -8.29 25.04
C ILE A 180 -3.04 -7.68 26.36
N THR A 181 -2.68 -6.42 26.55
CA THR A 181 -3.12 -5.61 27.70
C THR A 181 -3.96 -4.43 27.29
N ASP A 182 -3.97 -4.07 26.01
CA ASP A 182 -4.57 -2.89 25.44
C ASP A 182 -5.54 -3.27 24.32
N VAL A 183 -6.81 -3.31 24.69
CA VAL A 183 -7.91 -3.72 23.81
C VAL A 183 -9.01 -2.67 23.74
N TYR A 184 -8.65 -1.40 23.83
CA TYR A 184 -9.61 -0.30 23.69
C TYR A 184 -10.33 -0.37 22.32
N PHE A 185 -11.62 -0.16 22.30
CA PHE A 185 -12.50 -0.31 21.12
C PHE A 185 -12.55 -1.71 20.49
N TYR A 186 -12.12 -2.76 21.17
CA TYR A 186 -12.10 -4.10 20.57
C TYR A 186 -13.50 -4.63 20.16
N PHE A 187 -14.54 -4.24 20.89
CA PHE A 187 -15.95 -4.39 20.53
C PHE A 187 -16.57 -2.99 20.58
N PRO A 188 -16.57 -2.24 19.46
CA PRO A 188 -16.69 -0.78 19.53
C PRO A 188 -17.98 -0.23 20.12
N TYR A 189 -19.10 -0.93 19.95
CA TYR A 189 -20.43 -0.39 20.29
C TYR A 189 -20.58 0.09 21.73
N PRO A 190 -20.28 -0.72 22.79
CA PRO A 190 -20.47 -0.29 24.17
C PRO A 190 -19.39 0.72 24.62
N PHE A 191 -18.29 0.87 23.89
CA PHE A 191 -17.35 1.96 24.08
C PHE A 191 -17.87 3.32 23.59
N LEU A 192 -18.88 3.32 22.74
CA LEU A 192 -19.44 4.52 22.12
C LEU A 192 -20.81 4.89 22.69
N MET A 193 -21.67 3.91 23.01
CA MET A 193 -23.06 4.20 23.38
C MET A 193 -23.71 3.06 24.16
N LYS A 194 -24.77 3.38 24.90
CA LYS A 194 -25.74 2.39 25.40
C LYS A 194 -26.82 2.15 24.33
N VAL A 195 -27.18 0.89 24.13
CA VAL A 195 -28.20 0.51 23.16
C VAL A 195 -29.52 0.21 23.89
N PRO A 196 -30.61 0.94 23.62
CA PRO A 196 -31.92 0.72 24.28
C PRO A 196 -32.41 -0.74 24.13
N GLY A 197 -32.88 -1.30 25.21
CA GLY A 197 -33.36 -2.68 25.25
C GLY A 197 -32.27 -3.75 25.51
N PHE A 198 -31.03 -3.33 25.66
CA PHE A 198 -29.91 -4.20 26.03
C PHE A 198 -29.16 -3.62 27.23
N ASP A 199 -28.85 -4.49 28.17
CA ASP A 199 -28.03 -4.15 29.35
C ASP A 199 -26.56 -4.53 29.06
N VAL A 200 -25.97 -3.81 28.08
CA VAL A 200 -24.61 -4.05 27.61
C VAL A 200 -23.74 -2.85 27.94
N GLU A 201 -22.63 -3.12 28.63
CA GLU A 201 -21.66 -2.09 29.01
C GLU A 201 -20.21 -2.61 29.04
N ILE A 202 -19.28 -1.68 29.08
CA ILE A 202 -17.89 -1.95 29.46
C ILE A 202 -17.74 -1.64 30.92
N VAL A 203 -17.39 -2.64 31.72
CA VAL A 203 -17.39 -2.54 33.19
C VAL A 203 -16.43 -1.47 33.71
N GLU A 204 -15.25 -1.33 33.10
CA GLU A 204 -14.19 -0.42 33.50
C GLU A 204 -14.31 0.97 32.86
N LEU A 205 -15.26 1.20 31.96
CA LEU A 205 -15.43 2.47 31.24
C LEU A 205 -16.48 3.36 31.91
N SER A 206 -16.10 4.59 32.25
CA SER A 206 -17.07 5.56 32.78
C SER A 206 -18.09 6.01 31.72
N GLU A 207 -19.27 6.43 32.16
CA GLU A 207 -20.28 7.00 31.26
C GLU A 207 -19.77 8.26 30.57
N GLU A 208 -19.01 9.11 31.27
CA GLU A 208 -18.42 10.32 30.72
C GLU A 208 -17.42 10.00 29.59
N GLU A 209 -16.58 9.00 29.77
CA GLU A 209 -15.63 8.59 28.74
C GLU A 209 -16.33 7.99 27.52
N ARG A 210 -17.34 7.13 27.74
CA ARG A 210 -18.16 6.58 26.64
C ARG A 210 -18.81 7.71 25.83
N ASP A 211 -19.45 8.67 26.51
CA ASP A 211 -20.13 9.78 25.84
C ASP A 211 -19.11 10.69 25.10
N THR A 212 -17.93 10.89 25.69
CA THR A 212 -16.82 11.59 25.03
C THR A 212 -16.35 10.87 23.78
N ASN A 213 -16.29 9.54 23.78
CA ASN A 213 -15.95 8.73 22.61
C ASN A 213 -16.93 8.95 21.46
N LEU A 214 -18.24 8.92 21.74
CA LEU A 214 -19.27 9.17 20.74
C LEU A 214 -19.18 10.59 20.17
N GLU A 215 -19.03 11.60 21.06
CA GLU A 215 -18.90 12.99 20.62
C GLU A 215 -17.63 13.24 19.79
N MET A 216 -16.53 12.53 20.07
CA MET A 216 -15.34 12.58 19.22
C MET A 216 -15.60 11.91 17.85
N LEU A 217 -16.28 10.78 17.81
CA LEU A 217 -16.65 10.14 16.54
C LEU A 217 -17.54 11.06 15.70
N LYS A 218 -18.56 11.68 16.31
CA LYS A 218 -19.43 12.69 15.66
C LYS A 218 -18.61 13.89 15.15
N PHE A 219 -17.65 14.36 15.93
CA PHE A 219 -16.77 15.45 15.54
C PHE A 219 -15.93 15.09 14.32
N ILE A 220 -15.29 13.91 14.33
CA ILE A 220 -14.46 13.43 13.23
C ILE A 220 -15.29 13.30 11.96
N ALA A 221 -16.46 12.68 12.05
CA ALA A 221 -17.38 12.49 10.93
C ALA A 221 -17.82 13.82 10.29
N ARG A 222 -18.24 14.80 11.13
CA ARG A 222 -18.60 16.16 10.67
C ARG A 222 -17.44 16.90 10.03
N GLU A 223 -16.25 16.80 10.61
CA GLU A 223 -15.05 17.45 10.02
C GLU A 223 -14.62 16.81 8.71
N ALA A 224 -14.83 15.49 8.53
CA ALA A 224 -14.62 14.82 7.24
C ALA A 224 -15.65 15.28 6.20
N ALA A 225 -16.94 15.24 6.52
CA ALA A 225 -18.02 15.67 5.63
C ALA A 225 -17.88 17.14 5.21
N LYS A 226 -17.52 18.03 6.15
CA LYS A 226 -17.25 19.45 5.90
C LYS A 226 -16.18 19.68 4.84
N ARG A 227 -15.23 18.73 4.65
CA ARG A 227 -14.16 18.78 3.65
C ARG A 227 -14.50 18.06 2.36
N GLY A 228 -15.74 17.58 2.22
CA GLY A 228 -16.15 16.77 1.08
C GLY A 228 -15.57 15.35 1.09
N LEU A 229 -15.05 14.87 2.22
CA LEU A 229 -14.58 13.50 2.38
C LEU A 229 -15.74 12.58 2.77
N GLU A 230 -15.87 11.45 2.07
CA GLU A 230 -16.71 10.35 2.55
C GLU A 230 -16.13 9.81 3.86
N PHE A 231 -16.97 9.59 4.86
CA PHE A 231 -16.54 9.02 6.12
C PHE A 231 -16.93 7.55 6.23
N GLN A 232 -15.90 6.68 6.15
CA GLN A 232 -16.00 5.24 6.31
C GLN A 232 -15.62 4.86 7.73
N LEU A 233 -16.49 4.13 8.44
CA LEU A 233 -16.17 3.59 9.75
C LEU A 233 -15.94 2.08 9.65
N ALA A 234 -14.74 1.64 9.96
CA ALA A 234 -14.40 0.22 9.95
C ALA A 234 -14.55 -0.37 11.36
N LEU A 235 -15.47 -1.32 11.49
CA LEU A 235 -15.78 -2.05 12.71
C LEU A 235 -15.24 -3.48 12.56
N TRP A 236 -13.98 -3.67 12.94
CA TRP A 236 -13.25 -4.89 12.58
C TRP A 236 -13.55 -6.10 13.43
N THR A 237 -13.95 -5.91 14.70
CA THR A 237 -14.25 -7.01 15.61
C THR A 237 -15.72 -6.97 16.04
N GLN A 238 -16.35 -8.13 15.95
CA GLN A 238 -17.70 -8.39 16.43
C GLN A 238 -17.69 -9.36 17.63
N ARG A 239 -16.51 -9.64 18.19
CA ARG A 239 -16.35 -10.47 19.37
C ARG A 239 -16.38 -9.62 20.63
N TYR A 240 -17.10 -10.11 21.62
CA TYR A 240 -17.26 -9.47 22.92
C TYR A 240 -16.50 -10.18 24.04
N ASP A 241 -16.07 -11.40 23.80
CA ASP A 241 -15.48 -12.31 24.79
C ASP A 241 -14.05 -12.67 24.43
N PHE A 242 -13.17 -12.68 25.41
CA PHE A 242 -11.74 -12.95 25.31
C PHE A 242 -11.28 -13.92 26.40
N ASP A 243 -12.04 -14.99 26.65
CA ASP A 243 -11.76 -15.99 27.67
C ASP A 243 -10.31 -16.50 27.70
N ASP A 244 -9.66 -16.47 26.55
CA ASP A 244 -8.27 -16.91 26.40
C ASP A 244 -7.22 -15.81 26.64
N VAL A 245 -7.65 -14.57 26.98
CA VAL A 245 -6.74 -13.43 27.21
C VAL A 245 -6.80 -12.99 28.66
N PRO A 246 -5.91 -13.49 29.52
CA PRO A 246 -5.96 -13.24 30.96
C PRO A 246 -5.65 -11.79 31.38
N ARG A 247 -5.55 -10.82 30.45
CA ARG A 247 -5.13 -9.45 30.73
C ARG A 247 -5.85 -8.40 29.88
N ALA A 248 -7.08 -8.66 29.44
CA ALA A 248 -7.89 -7.58 28.84
C ALA A 248 -8.15 -6.50 29.89
N ASN A 249 -7.88 -5.24 29.54
CA ASN A 249 -8.13 -4.10 30.45
C ASN A 249 -9.63 -3.78 30.57
N TYR A 250 -10.44 -4.34 29.68
CA TYR A 250 -11.87 -4.01 29.56
C TYR A 250 -12.70 -5.27 29.42
N THR A 251 -13.84 -5.28 30.12
CA THR A 251 -14.77 -6.40 30.15
C THR A 251 -16.10 -5.96 29.55
N VAL A 252 -16.62 -6.65 28.55
CA VAL A 252 -17.98 -6.47 28.03
C VAL A 252 -18.94 -7.30 28.91
N ALA A 253 -19.87 -6.62 29.57
CA ALA A 253 -20.97 -7.27 30.31
C ALA A 253 -22.25 -7.22 29.47
N GLY A 254 -23.17 -8.18 29.75
CA GLY A 254 -24.53 -8.22 29.18
C GLY A 254 -24.65 -8.78 27.75
N VAL A 255 -23.55 -9.12 27.06
CA VAL A 255 -23.58 -9.81 25.78
C VAL A 255 -23.40 -11.33 25.98
N THR A 256 -24.14 -12.11 25.21
CA THR A 256 -24.06 -13.57 25.12
C THR A 256 -24.19 -13.99 23.66
N ASP A 257 -23.86 -15.23 23.34
CA ASP A 257 -24.01 -15.73 21.96
C ASP A 257 -25.46 -15.64 21.48
N ALA A 258 -26.43 -15.74 22.38
CA ALA A 258 -27.86 -15.67 22.05
C ALA A 258 -28.34 -14.25 21.69
N ASN A 259 -27.72 -13.21 22.26
CA ASN A 259 -28.15 -11.81 22.01
C ASN A 259 -27.16 -11.01 21.16
N LEU A 260 -26.00 -11.56 20.79
CA LEU A 260 -24.96 -10.84 20.04
C LEU A 260 -25.48 -10.27 18.72
N ALA A 261 -26.10 -11.09 17.86
CA ALA A 261 -26.60 -10.63 16.56
C ALA A 261 -27.72 -9.58 16.69
N PRO A 262 -28.78 -9.78 17.51
CA PRO A 262 -29.79 -8.74 17.79
C PRO A 262 -29.18 -7.46 18.37
N TYR A 263 -28.21 -7.57 19.28
CA TYR A 263 -27.51 -6.41 19.83
C TYR A 263 -26.76 -5.64 18.76
N CYS A 264 -25.93 -6.32 17.95
CA CYS A 264 -25.19 -5.68 16.87
C CYS A 264 -26.12 -5.00 15.86
N ARG A 265 -27.26 -5.62 15.52
CA ARG A 265 -28.28 -5.01 14.67
C ARG A 265 -28.78 -3.69 15.24
N ALA A 266 -29.20 -3.71 16.50
CA ALA A 266 -29.72 -2.50 17.17
C ALA A 266 -28.63 -1.43 17.32
N ALA A 267 -27.42 -1.83 17.69
CA ALA A 267 -26.26 -0.95 17.85
C ALA A 267 -25.89 -0.25 16.53
N LEU A 268 -25.86 -0.98 15.42
CA LEU A 268 -25.58 -0.42 14.09
C LEU A 268 -26.66 0.60 13.66
N THR A 269 -27.93 0.27 13.85
CA THR A 269 -29.03 1.19 13.55
C THR A 269 -28.91 2.47 14.36
N GLN A 270 -28.66 2.36 15.67
CA GLN A 270 -28.49 3.51 16.55
C GLN A 270 -27.27 4.34 16.17
N LEU A 271 -26.11 3.69 15.98
CA LEU A 271 -24.85 4.37 15.60
C LEU A 271 -25.02 5.20 14.32
N LEU A 272 -25.67 4.63 13.30
CA LEU A 272 -25.92 5.31 12.03
C LEU A 272 -26.94 6.45 12.14
N THR A 273 -27.82 6.39 13.14
CA THR A 273 -28.76 7.48 13.48
C THR A 273 -28.04 8.60 14.23
N GLU A 274 -27.16 8.26 15.18
CA GLU A 274 -26.39 9.23 15.98
C GLU A 274 -25.29 9.94 15.18
N VAL A 275 -24.75 9.28 14.13
CA VAL A 275 -23.65 9.80 13.30
C VAL A 275 -24.08 9.75 11.81
N PRO A 276 -24.95 10.68 11.38
CA PRO A 276 -25.50 10.65 10.02
C PRO A 276 -24.47 10.90 8.91
N GLU A 277 -23.30 11.40 9.23
CA GLU A 277 -22.20 11.63 8.29
C GLU A 277 -21.44 10.34 7.90
N ILE A 278 -21.69 9.21 8.57
CA ILE A 278 -21.12 7.92 8.14
C ILE A 278 -21.75 7.55 6.80
N THR A 279 -20.92 7.44 5.75
CA THR A 279 -21.33 7.07 4.39
C THR A 279 -21.15 5.59 4.10
N GLY A 280 -20.38 4.88 4.91
CA GLY A 280 -20.17 3.44 4.77
C GLY A 280 -19.54 2.82 6.01
N LEU A 281 -19.71 1.50 6.10
CA LEU A 281 -19.16 0.66 7.16
C LEU A 281 -18.30 -0.44 6.54
N THR A 282 -17.13 -0.70 7.13
CA THR A 282 -16.29 -1.83 6.75
C THR A 282 -16.32 -2.91 7.81
N PHE A 283 -16.60 -4.13 7.39
CA PHE A 283 -16.67 -5.31 8.24
C PHE A 283 -15.58 -6.33 7.91
N ARG A 284 -15.10 -6.99 8.92
CA ARG A 284 -14.20 -8.14 8.81
C ARG A 284 -15.01 -9.43 8.92
N VAL A 285 -15.39 -9.97 7.77
CA VAL A 285 -16.39 -11.05 7.64
C VAL A 285 -15.81 -12.47 7.82
N HIS A 286 -14.83 -12.63 8.69
CA HIS A 286 -14.17 -13.93 8.95
C HIS A 286 -13.76 -14.05 10.42
N VAL A 287 -13.31 -15.23 10.81
CA VAL A 287 -13.01 -15.62 12.19
C VAL A 287 -12.14 -14.63 12.96
N GLU A 288 -11.23 -13.93 12.31
CA GLU A 288 -10.41 -12.88 12.96
C GLU A 288 -11.24 -11.67 13.41
N GLY A 289 -12.42 -11.47 12.83
CA GLY A 289 -13.42 -10.49 13.28
C GLY A 289 -14.30 -11.01 14.42
N GLY A 290 -14.09 -12.25 14.86
CA GLY A 290 -14.82 -12.89 15.96
C GLY A 290 -16.04 -13.71 15.53
N ILE A 291 -16.42 -13.67 14.25
CA ILE A 291 -17.53 -14.45 13.67
C ILE A 291 -16.95 -15.45 12.69
N ALA A 292 -17.21 -16.73 12.88
CA ALA A 292 -16.68 -17.78 12.04
C ALA A 292 -17.22 -17.68 10.61
N GLU A 293 -16.41 -18.11 9.64
CA GLU A 293 -16.85 -18.21 8.24
C GLU A 293 -18.02 -19.19 8.15
N GLY A 294 -19.09 -18.76 7.44
CA GLY A 294 -20.32 -19.56 7.32
C GLY A 294 -21.41 -19.24 8.35
N GLU A 295 -21.13 -18.43 9.36
CA GLU A 295 -22.12 -17.90 10.29
C GLU A 295 -22.94 -16.77 9.63
N TYR A 296 -23.59 -17.08 8.53
CA TYR A 296 -24.31 -16.10 7.69
C TYR A 296 -25.43 -15.40 8.43
N GLY A 297 -26.14 -16.11 9.33
CA GLY A 297 -27.24 -15.54 10.11
C GLY A 297 -26.84 -14.31 10.94
N PHE A 298 -25.60 -14.27 11.45
CA PHE A 298 -25.10 -13.08 12.11
C PHE A 298 -25.02 -11.88 11.14
N TRP A 299 -24.51 -12.11 9.94
CA TRP A 299 -24.33 -11.04 8.95
C TRP A 299 -25.64 -10.59 8.33
N GLU A 300 -26.64 -11.48 8.20
CA GLU A 300 -28.01 -11.11 7.82
C GLU A 300 -28.61 -10.12 8.81
N GLU A 301 -28.46 -10.36 10.13
CA GLU A 301 -28.92 -9.44 11.19
C GLU A 301 -28.10 -8.13 11.20
N ALA A 302 -26.79 -8.20 11.16
CA ALA A 302 -25.92 -7.02 11.19
C ALA A 302 -26.19 -6.09 9.99
N PHE A 303 -26.28 -6.64 8.78
CA PHE A 303 -26.54 -5.85 7.57
C PHE A 303 -27.98 -5.33 7.53
N ALA A 304 -28.96 -6.07 8.10
CA ALA A 304 -30.30 -5.52 8.29
C ALA A 304 -30.30 -4.31 9.23
N GLY A 305 -29.42 -4.28 10.23
CA GLY A 305 -29.19 -3.12 11.10
C GLY A 305 -28.64 -1.91 10.34
N VAL A 306 -27.76 -2.13 9.36
CA VAL A 306 -27.29 -1.07 8.47
C VAL A 306 -28.43 -0.53 7.60
N ALA A 307 -29.22 -1.42 6.98
CA ALA A 307 -30.33 -1.04 6.12
C ALA A 307 -31.42 -0.27 6.88
N ALA A 308 -31.61 -0.59 8.16
CA ALA A 308 -32.60 0.10 9.02
C ALA A 308 -32.28 1.58 9.28
N ALA A 309 -31.08 2.07 8.94
CA ALA A 309 -30.75 3.50 8.99
C ALA A 309 -31.56 4.35 8.01
N GLY A 310 -32.21 3.74 7.01
CA GLY A 310 -33.14 4.41 6.09
C GLY A 310 -32.50 5.35 5.08
N ARG A 311 -31.20 5.25 4.87
CA ARG A 311 -30.40 5.98 3.89
C ARG A 311 -29.34 5.09 3.28
N PRO A 312 -28.79 5.41 2.09
CA PRO A 312 -27.71 4.61 1.50
C PRO A 312 -26.45 4.63 2.38
N ILE A 313 -26.01 3.44 2.80
CA ILE A 313 -24.75 3.21 3.53
C ILE A 313 -24.02 2.09 2.81
N GLU A 314 -22.78 2.34 2.40
CA GLU A 314 -21.96 1.30 1.76
C GLU A 314 -21.59 0.21 2.77
N ILE A 315 -21.91 -1.03 2.46
CA ILE A 315 -21.45 -2.21 3.20
C ILE A 315 -20.16 -2.69 2.52
N ASP A 316 -19.02 -2.37 3.11
CA ASP A 316 -17.74 -2.82 2.62
C ASP A 316 -17.27 -4.05 3.41
N MET A 317 -17.00 -5.12 2.69
CA MET A 317 -16.54 -6.39 3.25
C MET A 317 -15.04 -6.58 2.95
N HIS A 318 -14.23 -6.62 4.01
CA HIS A 318 -12.82 -7.00 3.87
C HIS A 318 -12.69 -8.37 3.19
N GLY A 319 -11.90 -8.45 2.11
CA GLY A 319 -11.92 -9.60 1.21
C GLY A 319 -11.56 -10.96 1.82
N LYS A 320 -10.83 -10.97 2.95
CA LYS A 320 -10.52 -12.21 3.67
C LYS A 320 -11.79 -12.83 4.24
N GLY A 321 -12.04 -14.09 3.91
CA GLY A 321 -13.26 -14.81 4.33
C GLY A 321 -14.50 -14.51 3.47
N LEU A 322 -14.40 -13.65 2.47
CA LEU A 322 -15.51 -13.31 1.58
C LEU A 322 -15.78 -14.46 0.60
N ASP A 323 -17.07 -14.76 0.42
CA ASP A 323 -17.59 -15.70 -0.58
C ASP A 323 -18.85 -15.16 -1.28
N HIS A 324 -19.35 -15.90 -2.24
CA HIS A 324 -20.57 -15.52 -3.01
C HIS A 324 -21.82 -15.41 -2.14
N LYS A 325 -21.93 -16.18 -1.05
CA LYS A 325 -23.07 -16.09 -0.13
C LYS A 325 -23.06 -14.78 0.64
N MET A 326 -21.88 -14.33 1.08
CA MET A 326 -21.72 -13.02 1.74
C MET A 326 -22.07 -11.86 0.79
N LEU A 327 -21.63 -11.93 -0.48
CA LEU A 327 -22.04 -10.95 -1.50
C LEU A 327 -23.55 -10.93 -1.71
N GLN A 328 -24.20 -12.11 -1.70
CA GLN A 328 -25.66 -12.20 -1.81
C GLN A 328 -26.38 -11.56 -0.61
N ILE A 329 -25.92 -11.80 0.62
CA ILE A 329 -26.49 -11.20 1.83
C ILE A 329 -26.41 -9.68 1.77
N ALA A 330 -25.26 -9.12 1.37
CA ALA A 330 -25.13 -7.68 1.20
C ALA A 330 -26.08 -7.14 0.11
N ARG A 331 -26.21 -7.83 -1.02
CA ARG A 331 -27.11 -7.46 -2.12
C ARG A 331 -28.59 -7.43 -1.69
N GLU A 332 -28.99 -8.40 -0.88
CA GLU A 332 -30.38 -8.53 -0.39
C GLU A 332 -30.81 -7.36 0.52
N THR A 333 -29.87 -6.61 1.09
CA THR A 333 -30.18 -5.40 1.86
C THR A 333 -30.64 -4.22 1.00
N GLY A 334 -30.36 -4.21 -0.30
CA GLY A 334 -30.54 -3.07 -1.18
C GLY A 334 -29.57 -1.92 -0.95
N MET A 335 -28.58 -2.06 -0.06
CA MET A 335 -27.53 -1.06 0.17
C MET A 335 -26.43 -1.16 -0.89
N PRO A 336 -25.74 -0.07 -1.21
CA PRO A 336 -24.49 -0.18 -1.98
C PRO A 336 -23.49 -1.05 -1.21
N PHE A 337 -22.74 -1.88 -1.93
CA PHE A 337 -21.77 -2.76 -1.27
C PHE A 337 -20.46 -2.89 -2.04
N ALA A 338 -19.41 -3.24 -1.33
CA ALA A 338 -18.06 -3.38 -1.82
C ALA A 338 -17.39 -4.64 -1.29
N ALA A 339 -16.49 -5.17 -2.09
CA ALA A 339 -15.51 -6.16 -1.69
C ALA A 339 -14.13 -5.47 -1.66
N SER A 340 -13.41 -5.58 -0.54
CA SER A 340 -12.11 -4.94 -0.38
C SER A 340 -10.99 -5.97 -0.20
N PRO A 341 -10.50 -6.57 -1.30
CA PRO A 341 -9.38 -7.50 -1.27
C PRO A 341 -8.08 -6.76 -0.99
N LYS A 342 -7.09 -7.52 -0.53
CA LYS A 342 -5.72 -7.02 -0.39
C LYS A 342 -5.05 -6.90 -1.74
N TYR A 343 -4.15 -5.93 -1.88
CA TYR A 343 -3.44 -5.70 -3.13
C TYR A 343 -2.28 -6.69 -3.34
N LEU A 344 -1.29 -6.68 -2.44
CA LEU A 344 -0.17 -7.62 -2.42
C LEU A 344 -0.15 -8.29 -1.05
N ALA A 345 -1.06 -9.22 -0.78
CA ALA A 345 -1.25 -9.74 0.57
C ALA A 345 -1.30 -8.59 1.60
N GLU A 346 -0.61 -8.71 2.73
CA GLU A 346 -0.50 -7.64 3.73
C GLU A 346 0.77 -6.79 3.58
N HIS A 347 1.23 -6.62 2.35
CA HIS A 347 2.42 -5.84 2.02
C HIS A 347 2.12 -4.83 0.90
N MET A 348 3.01 -3.88 0.75
CA MET A 348 3.07 -3.00 -0.39
C MET A 348 4.12 -3.53 -1.38
N GLY A 349 3.73 -3.68 -2.63
CA GLY A 349 4.61 -4.10 -3.73
C GLY A 349 4.74 -3.04 -4.83
N LEU A 350 5.20 -3.46 -6.00
CA LEU A 350 5.20 -2.64 -7.20
C LEU A 350 3.75 -2.38 -7.67
N PRO A 351 3.49 -1.32 -8.43
CA PRO A 351 2.14 -0.86 -8.75
C PRO A 351 1.49 -1.63 -9.92
N TYR A 352 1.41 -2.95 -9.78
CA TYR A 352 0.70 -3.82 -10.70
C TYR A 352 0.07 -4.99 -9.96
N HIS A 353 -0.93 -5.63 -10.56
CA HIS A 353 -1.62 -6.76 -9.95
C HIS A 353 -0.81 -8.05 -10.14
N GLN A 354 -0.12 -8.48 -9.09
CA GLN A 354 0.64 -9.72 -9.07
C GLN A 354 -0.25 -10.92 -9.41
N SER A 355 0.29 -11.85 -10.18
CA SER A 355 -0.51 -12.87 -10.80
C SER A 355 -0.39 -14.27 -10.20
N ALA A 356 0.48 -14.49 -9.24
CA ALA A 356 0.83 -15.84 -8.82
C ALA A 356 0.73 -16.09 -7.30
N ILE A 357 -0.28 -15.51 -6.66
CA ILE A 357 -0.54 -15.73 -5.23
C ILE A 357 -1.38 -16.98 -4.94
N ARG A 358 -1.84 -17.67 -5.97
CA ARG A 358 -2.76 -18.79 -5.87
C ARG A 358 -2.34 -19.86 -4.87
N ASP A 359 -1.08 -20.28 -4.89
CA ASP A 359 -0.59 -21.33 -4.02
C ASP A 359 -0.54 -20.92 -2.53
N ARG A 360 -0.66 -19.62 -2.26
CA ARG A 360 -0.81 -19.05 -0.92
C ARG A 360 -2.26 -18.74 -0.54
N GLU A 361 -3.13 -18.66 -1.52
CA GLU A 361 -4.56 -18.41 -1.35
C GLU A 361 -5.30 -19.72 -1.03
N TYR A 362 -4.98 -20.79 -1.76
CA TYR A 362 -5.60 -22.10 -1.57
C TYR A 362 -4.92 -22.87 -0.45
N PRO A 363 -5.69 -23.49 0.45
CA PRO A 363 -5.13 -24.24 1.58
C PRO A 363 -4.41 -25.50 1.12
N PRO A 364 -3.45 -26.00 1.87
CA PRO A 364 -2.99 -27.36 1.74
C PRO A 364 -4.14 -28.33 2.07
N GLU A 365 -4.06 -29.55 1.57
CA GLU A 365 -5.07 -30.59 1.82
C GLU A 365 -5.24 -30.91 3.31
N VAL A 366 -4.17 -30.74 4.09
CA VAL A 366 -4.15 -30.98 5.54
C VAL A 366 -3.59 -29.75 6.24
N ALA A 367 -4.28 -29.29 7.30
CA ALA A 367 -3.78 -28.22 8.16
C ALA A 367 -2.49 -28.65 8.86
N ARG A 368 -1.48 -27.76 8.89
CA ARG A 368 -0.11 -28.06 9.35
C ARG A 368 0.18 -27.56 10.77
N SER A 369 -0.63 -26.66 11.28
CA SER A 369 -0.49 -26.08 12.61
C SER A 369 -1.85 -25.79 13.23
N GLU A 370 -1.91 -25.61 14.56
CA GLU A 370 -3.15 -25.18 15.24
C GLU A 370 -3.67 -23.84 14.69
N ARG A 371 -2.75 -22.96 14.36
CA ARG A 371 -3.06 -21.69 13.73
C ARG A 371 -3.70 -21.83 12.35
N GLU A 372 -3.19 -22.77 11.55
CA GLU A 372 -3.78 -23.09 10.25
C GLU A 372 -5.15 -23.73 10.40
N LYS A 373 -5.35 -24.54 11.43
CA LYS A 373 -6.66 -25.12 11.75
C LYS A 373 -7.68 -24.04 12.11
N LEU A 374 -7.30 -23.04 12.91
CA LEU A 374 -8.17 -21.93 13.28
C LEU A 374 -8.68 -21.13 12.07
N SER A 375 -7.84 -21.00 11.06
CA SER A 375 -8.20 -20.32 9.81
C SER A 375 -8.64 -21.27 8.70
N GLU A 376 -8.91 -22.54 8.99
CA GLU A 376 -9.25 -23.57 8.00
C GLU A 376 -10.54 -23.23 7.24
N GLY A 377 -11.54 -22.68 7.93
CA GLY A 377 -12.76 -22.19 7.31
C GLY A 377 -12.49 -21.11 6.27
N SER A 378 -11.66 -20.12 6.64
CA SER A 378 -11.34 -18.98 5.77
C SER A 378 -10.51 -19.37 4.54
N ARG A 379 -9.88 -20.52 4.54
CA ARG A 379 -9.10 -21.00 3.40
C ARG A 379 -9.93 -21.45 2.22
N LYS A 380 -11.20 -21.64 2.40
CA LYS A 380 -12.16 -21.92 1.32
C LYS A 380 -12.58 -20.65 0.57
N PHE A 381 -12.20 -19.49 1.09
CA PHE A 381 -12.55 -18.17 0.62
C PHE A 381 -11.30 -17.35 0.34
N LEU A 382 -11.46 -16.15 -0.19
CA LEU A 382 -10.36 -15.21 -0.40
C LEU A 382 -9.63 -14.86 0.91
N ARG A 383 -8.33 -14.77 0.85
CA ARG A 383 -7.49 -14.36 2.00
C ARG A 383 -6.57 -13.19 1.68
N TYR A 384 -5.84 -13.26 0.57
CA TYR A 384 -4.72 -12.36 0.28
C TYR A 384 -4.74 -11.79 -1.14
N SER A 385 -5.77 -12.10 -1.92
CA SER A 385 -5.90 -11.70 -3.32
C SER A 385 -7.33 -11.25 -3.63
N TYR A 386 -7.57 -10.85 -4.89
CA TYR A 386 -8.92 -10.60 -5.37
C TYR A 386 -9.60 -11.88 -5.94
N GLY A 387 -8.86 -12.97 -6.10
CA GLY A 387 -9.40 -14.25 -6.57
C GLY A 387 -10.22 -14.11 -7.84
N ASP A 388 -11.51 -14.45 -7.75
CA ASP A 388 -12.50 -14.44 -8.82
C ASP A 388 -13.49 -13.23 -8.73
N LEU A 389 -13.17 -12.18 -7.96
CA LEU A 389 -14.06 -11.03 -7.76
C LEU A 389 -14.18 -10.08 -8.97
N LEU A 390 -13.31 -10.18 -9.97
CA LEU A 390 -13.27 -9.24 -11.10
C LEU A 390 -14.04 -9.74 -12.34
N THR A 391 -15.26 -10.25 -12.11
CA THR A 391 -16.18 -10.57 -13.23
C THR A 391 -16.59 -9.29 -13.96
N LYS A 392 -16.83 -9.39 -15.27
CA LYS A 392 -17.20 -8.25 -16.12
C LYS A 392 -18.47 -7.54 -15.62
N ASP A 393 -19.49 -8.33 -15.28
CA ASP A 393 -20.83 -7.83 -14.97
C ASP A 393 -21.12 -7.78 -13.46
N LYS A 394 -20.08 -7.61 -12.61
CA LYS A 394 -20.26 -7.48 -11.17
C LYS A 394 -21.08 -6.26 -10.80
N ASP A 395 -21.92 -6.38 -9.79
CA ASP A 395 -22.81 -5.34 -9.25
C ASP A 395 -22.32 -4.72 -7.93
N TYR A 396 -21.06 -4.99 -7.58
CA TYR A 396 -20.39 -4.46 -6.38
C TYR A 396 -19.09 -3.74 -6.75
N LYS A 397 -18.67 -2.87 -5.86
CA LYS A 397 -17.35 -2.21 -5.98
C LYS A 397 -16.24 -3.16 -5.54
N VAL A 398 -15.08 -3.05 -6.19
CA VAL A 398 -13.84 -3.70 -5.76
C VAL A 398 -12.83 -2.61 -5.41
N ILE A 399 -12.42 -2.58 -4.13
CA ILE A 399 -11.52 -1.56 -3.57
C ILE A 399 -10.29 -2.27 -3.02
N TYR A 400 -9.12 -2.03 -3.59
CA TYR A 400 -7.90 -2.68 -3.13
C TYR A 400 -7.37 -2.05 -1.84
N ARG A 401 -7.09 -2.90 -0.84
CA ARG A 401 -6.43 -2.46 0.40
C ARG A 401 -4.93 -2.58 0.26
N ILE A 402 -4.23 -1.45 0.37
CA ILE A 402 -2.78 -1.41 0.38
C ILE A 402 -2.30 -1.30 1.82
N TRP A 403 -1.73 -2.39 2.31
CA TRP A 403 -1.29 -2.49 3.70
C TRP A 403 0.12 -1.94 3.89
N ALA A 404 0.37 -1.34 5.04
CA ALA A 404 1.68 -0.83 5.42
C ALA A 404 2.60 -1.90 6.02
N GLY A 405 2.43 -3.16 5.62
CA GLY A 405 3.24 -4.27 6.15
C GLY A 405 4.72 -4.16 5.81
N THR A 406 5.04 -3.47 4.72
CA THR A 406 6.39 -3.31 4.18
C THR A 406 7.08 -2.07 4.70
N GLN A 407 6.40 -0.93 4.71
CA GLN A 407 6.93 0.39 5.08
C GLN A 407 6.03 1.02 6.14
N ARG A 408 6.50 1.04 7.37
CA ARG A 408 5.79 1.58 8.53
C ARG A 408 6.47 2.82 9.10
N VAL A 409 7.80 2.86 9.04
CA VAL A 409 8.66 3.83 9.73
C VAL A 409 9.33 4.79 8.77
N LEU A 410 9.94 4.25 7.70
CA LEU A 410 10.75 5.01 6.76
C LEU A 410 9.89 5.80 5.77
N LEU A 411 10.45 6.89 5.27
CA LEU A 411 9.83 7.67 4.21
C LEU A 411 9.88 6.91 2.88
N TRP A 412 8.78 6.97 2.16
CA TRP A 412 8.66 6.55 0.77
C TRP A 412 7.94 7.67 0.00
N GLY A 413 7.99 7.71 -1.28
CA GLY A 413 7.37 8.81 -2.02
C GLY A 413 7.95 8.93 -3.41
N ASP A 414 7.95 7.81 -4.16
CA ASP A 414 8.30 7.83 -5.57
C ASP A 414 7.09 8.24 -6.41
N PRO A 415 7.18 9.34 -7.20
CA PRO A 415 6.12 9.77 -8.08
C PRO A 415 5.75 8.74 -9.16
N ASP A 416 6.71 8.00 -9.70
CA ASP A 416 6.45 6.98 -10.73
C ASP A 416 5.62 5.82 -10.16
N LEU A 417 5.95 5.33 -8.96
CA LEU A 417 5.13 4.31 -8.27
C LEU A 417 3.73 4.82 -7.96
N ALA A 418 3.61 6.03 -7.44
CA ALA A 418 2.31 6.61 -7.11
C ALA A 418 1.42 6.77 -8.36
N ALA A 419 1.99 7.25 -9.48
CA ALA A 419 1.30 7.31 -10.77
C ALA A 419 0.94 5.90 -11.29
N GLY A 420 1.83 4.93 -11.12
CA GLY A 420 1.57 3.52 -11.44
C GLY A 420 0.35 2.97 -10.68
N TYR A 421 0.27 3.21 -9.37
CA TYR A 421 -0.91 2.85 -8.58
C TYR A 421 -2.16 3.60 -9.04
N GLY A 422 -2.05 4.87 -9.43
CA GLY A 422 -3.16 5.63 -10.02
C GLY A 422 -3.71 4.98 -11.30
N ARG A 423 -2.84 4.45 -12.16
CA ARG A 423 -3.22 3.72 -13.39
C ARG A 423 -3.81 2.35 -13.08
N SER A 424 -3.21 1.59 -12.15
CA SER A 424 -3.63 0.22 -11.84
C SER A 424 -4.84 0.14 -10.90
N SER A 425 -5.23 1.23 -10.24
CA SER A 425 -6.33 1.25 -9.26
C SER A 425 -7.71 0.95 -9.84
N MET A 426 -7.88 1.12 -11.15
CA MET A 426 -9.12 0.83 -11.90
C MET A 426 -9.02 -0.43 -12.74
N PHE A 427 -8.04 -1.29 -12.45
CA PHE A 427 -7.76 -2.51 -13.18
C PHE A 427 -8.98 -3.42 -13.29
N ALA A 428 -9.28 -3.87 -14.50
CA ALA A 428 -10.37 -4.80 -14.79
C ALA A 428 -11.74 -4.39 -14.20
N GLY A 429 -12.02 -3.08 -14.17
CA GLY A 429 -13.27 -2.54 -13.64
C GLY A 429 -13.35 -2.48 -12.12
N SER A 430 -12.24 -2.47 -11.41
CA SER A 430 -12.16 -2.10 -9.99
C SER A 430 -12.41 -0.60 -9.79
N ASP A 431 -12.58 -0.16 -8.54
CA ASP A 431 -13.08 1.18 -8.24
C ASP A 431 -12.05 2.08 -7.55
N GLY A 432 -10.94 1.55 -7.09
CA GLY A 432 -9.89 2.35 -6.46
C GLY A 432 -9.15 1.62 -5.35
N VAL A 433 -8.59 2.42 -4.44
CA VAL A 433 -7.73 1.92 -3.37
C VAL A 433 -8.08 2.54 -2.02
N GLU A 434 -7.87 1.76 -0.95
CA GLU A 434 -7.77 2.23 0.41
C GLU A 434 -6.35 1.96 0.92
N TRP A 435 -5.70 3.02 1.34
CA TRP A 435 -4.34 3.00 1.84
C TRP A 435 -4.33 2.98 3.37
N CYS A 436 -3.60 2.05 3.96
CA CYS A 436 -3.27 2.15 5.38
C CYS A 436 -2.21 3.24 5.58
N GLU A 437 -2.45 4.14 6.52
CA GLU A 437 -1.52 5.22 6.82
C GLU A 437 -0.12 4.70 7.20
N PRO A 438 0.95 5.49 7.00
CA PRO A 438 2.23 5.22 7.65
C PRO A 438 2.06 5.08 9.17
N GLN A 439 2.92 4.29 9.81
CA GLN A 439 2.82 3.92 11.23
C GLN A 439 1.59 3.09 11.62
N SER A 440 0.86 2.54 10.65
CA SER A 440 -0.18 1.55 10.96
C SER A 440 0.36 0.44 11.84
N PHE A 441 -0.42 0.05 12.83
CA PHE A 441 -0.08 -0.96 13.85
C PHE A 441 0.95 -0.54 14.91
N LYS A 442 1.41 0.69 14.94
CA LYS A 442 2.26 1.18 16.02
C LYS A 442 1.57 0.96 17.37
N GLY A 443 2.29 0.41 18.35
CA GLY A 443 1.78 0.09 19.68
C GLY A 443 0.74 -1.03 19.75
N ARG A 444 0.52 -1.76 18.66
CA ARG A 444 -0.51 -2.79 18.57
C ARG A 444 -0.42 -3.82 19.69
N MET A 445 -1.58 -4.19 20.25
CA MET A 445 -1.72 -5.19 21.31
C MET A 445 -1.01 -4.80 22.62
N GLY A 446 -1.07 -3.52 22.98
CA GLY A 446 -0.54 -3.00 24.25
C GLY A 446 0.97 -3.05 24.39
N THR A 447 1.68 -3.01 23.27
CA THR A 447 3.15 -2.97 23.24
C THR A 447 3.69 -1.57 23.05
N GLY A 448 2.82 -0.56 23.03
CA GLY A 448 3.17 0.84 22.88
C GLY A 448 3.97 1.43 24.03
N ILE A 449 4.50 2.59 23.78
CA ILE A 449 5.13 3.46 24.77
C ILE A 449 4.24 4.69 24.88
N PRO A 450 3.78 5.10 26.06
CA PRO A 450 2.90 6.26 26.20
C PRO A 450 3.43 7.49 25.48
N GLY A 451 2.61 8.07 24.57
CA GLY A 451 3.03 9.18 23.72
C GLY A 451 4.02 8.79 22.60
N GLY A 452 4.21 7.52 22.35
CA GLY A 452 5.28 6.94 21.54
C GLY A 452 5.01 6.74 20.05
N ARG A 453 3.98 7.36 19.45
CA ARG A 453 3.79 7.28 17.97
C ARG A 453 4.95 7.88 17.19
N PHE A 454 5.83 8.66 17.81
CA PHE A 454 7.06 9.11 17.19
C PHE A 454 8.12 8.02 17.24
N ASN A 455 8.70 7.71 16.10
CA ASN A 455 9.79 6.72 16.03
C ASN A 455 11.18 7.31 16.36
N TYR A 456 11.29 8.65 16.42
CA TYR A 456 12.55 9.33 16.70
C TYR A 456 12.81 9.46 18.20
N GLN A 457 14.00 9.02 18.62
CA GLN A 457 14.55 9.29 19.95
C GLN A 457 15.14 10.70 20.04
N LYS A 458 15.75 11.17 18.93
CA LYS A 458 16.38 12.48 18.87
C LYS A 458 15.35 13.60 18.89
N GLN A 459 15.36 14.42 19.94
CA GLN A 459 14.56 15.65 19.99
C GLN A 459 14.91 16.56 18.80
N GLY A 460 13.92 17.22 18.22
CA GLY A 460 14.08 18.05 17.01
C GLY A 460 13.92 17.31 15.69
N MET A 461 13.91 15.96 15.69
CA MET A 461 13.48 15.15 14.55
C MET A 461 11.96 14.92 14.57
N ALA A 462 11.32 14.93 15.74
CA ALA A 462 9.88 14.79 15.87
C ALA A 462 9.14 15.99 15.23
N THR A 463 8.01 15.70 14.60
CA THR A 463 7.05 16.70 14.12
C THR A 463 6.01 16.99 15.20
N ARG A 464 5.16 18.00 15.02
CA ARG A 464 4.08 18.27 15.97
C ARG A 464 3.09 17.11 16.07
N TYR A 465 2.72 16.54 14.93
CA TYR A 465 1.85 15.36 14.81
C TYR A 465 2.60 14.23 14.10
N ASP A 466 2.30 13.00 14.43
CA ASP A 466 2.94 11.79 13.90
C ASP A 466 2.91 11.72 12.35
N TRP A 467 1.78 12.05 11.74
CA TRP A 467 1.56 12.01 10.30
C TRP A 467 2.38 13.05 9.51
N GLN A 468 2.79 14.14 10.13
CA GLN A 468 3.52 15.22 9.44
C GLN A 468 4.91 14.79 8.92
N LYS A 469 5.51 13.78 9.52
CA LYS A 469 6.72 13.15 8.93
C LYS A 469 6.48 12.71 7.50
N TYR A 470 5.27 12.28 7.17
CA TYR A 470 4.88 11.64 5.92
C TYR A 470 4.10 12.57 4.98
N ASP A 471 4.06 13.87 5.23
CA ASP A 471 3.28 14.84 4.46
C ASP A 471 3.60 14.81 2.96
N TYR A 472 4.88 14.65 2.59
CA TYR A 472 5.28 14.46 1.19
C TYR A 472 4.68 13.18 0.56
N GLN A 473 4.62 12.09 1.32
CA GLN A 473 4.05 10.82 0.85
C GLN A 473 2.55 10.96 0.58
N TYR A 474 1.79 11.54 1.52
CA TYR A 474 0.37 11.81 1.33
C TYR A 474 0.13 12.68 0.09
N ARG A 475 0.99 13.67 -0.13
CA ARG A 475 0.93 14.56 -1.27
C ARG A 475 1.12 13.82 -2.59
N VAL A 476 2.22 13.09 -2.74
CA VAL A 476 2.56 12.34 -3.95
C VAL A 476 1.48 11.28 -4.23
N TRP A 477 1.13 10.52 -3.21
CA TRP A 477 0.13 9.46 -3.35
C TRP A 477 -1.24 9.99 -3.69
N GLY A 478 -1.80 10.91 -2.95
CA GLY A 478 -3.14 11.41 -3.19
C GLY A 478 -3.28 12.08 -4.56
N ARG A 479 -2.31 12.93 -4.93
CA ARG A 479 -2.35 13.65 -6.20
C ARG A 479 -2.17 12.74 -7.42
N LEU A 480 -1.28 11.75 -7.36
CA LEU A 480 -1.02 10.84 -8.48
C LEU A 480 -1.99 9.65 -8.54
N LEU A 481 -2.62 9.26 -7.44
CA LEU A 481 -3.81 8.40 -7.49
C LEU A 481 -4.99 9.10 -8.17
N TYR A 482 -5.12 10.41 -7.95
CA TYR A 482 -6.16 11.20 -8.57
C TYR A 482 -5.84 11.47 -10.05
N HIS A 483 -4.66 11.97 -10.37
CA HIS A 483 -4.23 12.30 -11.72
C HIS A 483 -2.79 11.83 -11.97
N PRO A 484 -2.59 10.63 -12.56
CA PRO A 484 -1.25 10.07 -12.79
C PRO A 484 -0.29 10.94 -13.59
N GLU A 485 -0.83 11.85 -14.41
CA GLU A 485 -0.09 12.81 -15.21
C GLU A 485 -0.03 14.20 -14.57
N ALA A 486 -0.32 14.33 -13.26
CA ALA A 486 -0.24 15.61 -12.56
C ALA A 486 1.14 16.26 -12.72
N PRO A 487 1.20 17.58 -12.92
CA PRO A 487 2.47 18.26 -13.15
C PRO A 487 3.36 18.21 -11.91
N ARG A 488 4.67 18.03 -12.13
CA ARG A 488 5.68 17.86 -11.08
C ARG A 488 5.70 19.02 -10.06
N ASP A 489 5.35 20.23 -10.47
CA ASP A 489 5.26 21.37 -9.57
C ASP A 489 4.26 21.15 -8.42
N SER A 490 3.27 20.28 -8.59
CA SER A 490 2.26 19.96 -7.57
C SER A 490 2.83 19.37 -6.29
N TRP A 491 3.98 18.68 -6.34
CA TRP A 491 4.68 18.19 -5.15
C TRP A 491 6.03 18.90 -4.91
N MET A 492 6.70 19.40 -5.94
CA MET A 492 7.98 20.07 -5.79
C MET A 492 7.87 21.39 -5.02
N ARG A 493 6.75 22.11 -5.10
CA ARG A 493 6.56 23.35 -4.31
C ARG A 493 6.64 23.11 -2.81
N TYR A 494 6.16 21.95 -2.34
CA TYR A 494 6.29 21.55 -0.94
C TYR A 494 7.77 21.33 -0.58
N LEU A 495 8.50 20.54 -1.38
CA LEU A 495 9.91 20.31 -1.14
C LEU A 495 10.75 21.59 -1.26
N ALA A 496 10.45 22.45 -2.23
CA ALA A 496 11.12 23.74 -2.36
C ALA A 496 10.95 24.62 -1.10
N ARG A 497 9.77 24.59 -0.47
CA ARG A 497 9.50 25.32 0.76
C ARG A 497 10.19 24.71 1.99
N GLU A 498 10.15 23.37 2.13
CA GLU A 498 10.66 22.65 3.30
C GLU A 498 12.17 22.39 3.22
N CYS A 499 12.68 22.17 2.01
CA CYS A 499 14.07 21.73 1.78
C CYS A 499 14.95 22.79 1.09
N GLY A 500 14.37 23.90 0.59
CA GLY A 500 15.11 24.95 -0.11
C GLY A 500 15.92 24.40 -1.28
N ASP A 501 17.21 24.76 -1.37
CA ASP A 501 18.10 24.36 -2.44
C ASP A 501 18.34 22.84 -2.54
N ALA A 502 18.03 22.08 -1.48
CA ALA A 502 18.14 20.62 -1.47
C ALA A 502 16.90 19.90 -2.04
N ALA A 503 15.83 20.61 -2.43
CA ALA A 503 14.55 20.03 -2.84
C ALA A 503 14.66 18.99 -3.96
N GLU A 504 15.43 19.27 -5.01
CA GLU A 504 15.66 18.37 -6.15
C GLU A 504 16.34 17.05 -5.72
N TYR A 505 17.27 17.14 -4.80
CA TYR A 505 17.99 15.97 -4.28
C TYR A 505 17.13 15.18 -3.28
N CYS A 506 16.30 15.88 -2.49
CA CYS A 506 15.32 15.24 -1.63
C CYS A 506 14.29 14.42 -2.44
N GLU A 507 13.74 14.98 -3.52
CA GLU A 507 12.83 14.25 -4.40
C GLU A 507 13.50 13.02 -5.02
N LYS A 508 14.70 13.19 -5.61
CA LYS A 508 15.45 12.07 -6.20
C LYS A 508 15.75 10.97 -5.19
N GLY A 509 16.20 11.36 -4.00
CA GLY A 509 16.45 10.40 -2.91
C GLY A 509 15.20 9.63 -2.50
N LEU A 510 14.08 10.31 -2.29
CA LEU A 510 12.80 9.69 -1.96
C LEU A 510 12.28 8.79 -3.08
N SER A 511 12.51 9.17 -4.35
CA SER A 511 12.14 8.36 -5.49
C SER A 511 12.90 7.03 -5.54
N PHE A 512 14.22 7.05 -5.36
CA PHE A 512 15.01 5.81 -5.28
C PHE A 512 14.63 4.98 -4.06
N ALA A 513 14.57 5.59 -2.89
CA ALA A 513 14.23 4.93 -1.62
C ALA A 513 12.84 4.28 -1.65
N GLY A 514 11.86 4.95 -2.27
CA GLY A 514 10.49 4.49 -2.37
C GLY A 514 10.28 3.17 -3.10
N LYS A 515 11.22 2.77 -3.96
CA LYS A 515 11.16 1.51 -4.74
C LYS A 515 11.78 0.31 -4.01
N VAL A 516 12.64 0.54 -3.02
CA VAL A 516 13.44 -0.52 -2.39
C VAL A 516 12.57 -1.59 -1.74
N LEU A 517 11.79 -1.21 -0.76
CA LEU A 517 11.00 -2.16 0.02
C LEU A 517 9.84 -2.79 -0.78
N PRO A 518 9.14 -2.07 -1.67
CA PRO A 518 8.17 -2.68 -2.58
C PRO A 518 8.76 -3.77 -3.47
N LEU A 519 9.98 -3.56 -4.00
CA LEU A 519 10.68 -4.56 -4.79
C LEU A 519 11.08 -5.77 -3.94
N VAL A 520 11.63 -5.54 -2.74
CA VAL A 520 11.99 -6.61 -1.80
C VAL A 520 10.78 -7.44 -1.40
N SER A 521 9.66 -6.80 -1.03
CA SER A 521 8.46 -7.55 -0.61
C SER A 521 7.89 -8.41 -1.71
N LEU A 522 7.87 -7.90 -2.95
CA LEU A 522 7.38 -8.65 -4.11
C LEU A 522 8.23 -9.89 -4.40
N THR A 523 9.55 -9.75 -4.30
CA THR A 523 10.52 -10.76 -4.76
C THR A 523 11.05 -11.69 -3.66
N HIS A 524 10.86 -11.32 -2.40
CA HIS A 524 11.22 -12.10 -1.22
C HIS A 524 10.11 -11.99 -0.18
N GLY A 525 9.14 -12.89 -0.26
CA GLY A 525 7.96 -12.88 0.59
C GLY A 525 7.86 -14.10 1.50
N PRO A 526 8.64 -14.18 2.60
CA PRO A 526 8.63 -15.34 3.49
C PRO A 526 7.26 -15.52 4.17
N SER A 527 6.49 -14.47 4.38
CA SER A 527 5.12 -14.55 4.88
C SER A 527 4.20 -13.56 4.16
N VAL A 528 2.96 -13.95 3.97
CA VAL A 528 1.88 -13.10 3.44
C VAL A 528 1.35 -12.11 4.49
N SER A 529 1.58 -12.41 5.78
CA SER A 529 1.08 -11.61 6.90
C SER A 529 2.09 -10.56 7.36
N ASN A 530 1.62 -9.33 7.54
CA ASN A 530 2.40 -8.25 8.14
C ASN A 530 2.77 -8.50 9.62
N ASN A 531 2.11 -9.46 10.27
CA ASN A 531 2.44 -9.87 11.64
C ASN A 531 3.68 -10.75 11.72
N HIS A 532 4.14 -11.29 10.61
CA HIS A 532 5.22 -12.27 10.55
C HIS A 532 6.41 -11.82 9.73
N TYR A 533 6.25 -10.79 8.91
CA TYR A 533 7.32 -10.27 8.08
C TYR A 533 7.32 -8.73 8.07
N TRP A 534 8.46 -8.16 8.42
CA TRP A 534 8.69 -6.72 8.43
C TRP A 534 10.05 -6.41 7.79
N PRO A 535 10.12 -6.32 6.45
CA PRO A 535 11.40 -6.18 5.73
C PRO A 535 12.13 -4.87 5.99
N GLU A 536 11.44 -3.85 6.45
CA GLU A 536 12.02 -2.56 6.84
C GLU A 536 13.03 -2.70 7.99
N VAL A 537 12.73 -3.57 8.95
CA VAL A 537 13.62 -3.97 10.04
C VAL A 537 13.77 -5.49 9.97
N TYR A 538 14.47 -5.94 8.95
CA TYR A 538 14.57 -7.33 8.56
C TYR A 538 14.88 -8.27 9.70
N THR A 539 14.08 -9.31 9.82
CA THR A 539 14.31 -10.43 10.73
C THR A 539 15.00 -11.53 9.95
N ASN A 540 16.24 -11.79 10.25
CA ASN A 540 17.18 -12.58 9.46
C ASN A 540 16.66 -13.98 9.08
N LEU A 541 16.48 -14.23 7.78
CA LEU A 541 16.27 -15.57 7.23
C LEU A 541 17.65 -16.09 6.73
N PRO A 542 18.14 -17.26 7.23
CA PRO A 542 19.51 -17.68 6.97
C PRO A 542 19.73 -18.05 5.49
N LEU A 543 20.97 -17.90 5.03
CA LEU A 543 21.39 -18.34 3.70
C LEU A 543 21.49 -19.87 3.62
N ILE A 544 21.91 -20.51 4.71
CA ILE A 544 21.98 -21.96 4.86
C ILE A 544 21.18 -22.37 6.09
N GLU A 545 20.36 -23.39 5.96
CA GLU A 545 19.56 -23.89 7.08
C GLU A 545 20.43 -24.29 8.28
N GLY A 546 20.04 -23.82 9.45
CA GLY A 546 20.77 -24.07 10.71
C GLY A 546 21.88 -23.08 11.00
N THR A 547 22.08 -22.05 10.14
CA THR A 547 22.94 -20.91 10.44
C THR A 547 22.09 -19.72 10.91
N GLY A 548 22.66 -18.88 11.77
CA GLY A 548 21.97 -17.70 12.32
C GLY A 548 20.74 -18.02 13.16
N GLN A 549 20.09 -16.99 13.65
CA GLN A 549 18.83 -17.08 14.39
C GLN A 549 17.65 -16.71 13.50
N ARG A 550 16.64 -17.57 13.50
CA ARG A 550 15.39 -17.36 12.84
C ARG A 550 14.40 -16.72 13.79
N ALA A 551 13.92 -15.52 13.45
CA ALA A 551 13.06 -14.72 14.32
C ALA A 551 11.62 -14.58 13.81
N TYR A 552 11.22 -15.32 12.76
CA TYR A 552 9.88 -15.23 12.20
C TYR A 552 8.86 -16.15 12.85
N GLY A 553 7.61 -15.67 12.95
CA GLY A 553 6.44 -16.54 12.86
C GLY A 553 6.00 -16.72 11.40
N PHE A 554 5.22 -17.75 11.12
CA PHE A 554 4.70 -18.04 9.79
C PHE A 554 3.24 -18.50 9.88
N ASP A 555 2.44 -18.04 8.94
CA ASP A 555 1.05 -18.43 8.78
C ASP A 555 0.83 -19.48 7.68
N MET A 556 1.90 -19.86 7.00
CA MET A 556 1.96 -20.90 5.96
C MET A 556 3.25 -21.72 6.11
N ASP A 557 3.54 -22.57 5.16
CA ASP A 557 4.83 -23.26 5.13
C ASP A 557 5.99 -22.28 5.17
N ALA A 558 6.78 -22.46 6.21
CA ALA A 558 7.91 -21.60 6.44
C ALA A 558 9.06 -21.91 5.48
N PRO A 559 9.57 -20.95 4.75
CA PRO A 559 10.87 -21.09 4.12
C PRO A 559 11.92 -21.28 5.22
N VAL A 560 12.85 -22.21 5.02
CA VAL A 560 13.90 -22.52 6.00
C VAL A 560 15.15 -21.67 5.82
N ARG A 561 15.26 -20.99 4.66
CA ARG A 561 16.39 -20.14 4.29
C ARG A 561 15.99 -19.07 3.29
N PHE A 562 16.85 -18.07 3.11
CA PHE A 562 16.62 -16.95 2.21
C PHE A 562 16.36 -17.39 0.76
N GLY A 563 17.17 -18.33 0.26
CA GLY A 563 17.11 -18.77 -1.14
C GLY A 563 15.87 -19.52 -1.56
N ASN A 564 15.07 -20.05 -0.61
CA ASN A 564 13.80 -20.71 -0.90
C ASN A 564 12.56 -19.92 -0.45
N ALA A 565 12.72 -18.66 -0.03
CA ALA A 565 11.58 -17.79 0.22
C ALA A 565 10.85 -17.54 -1.09
N PRO A 566 9.52 -17.76 -1.15
CA PRO A 566 8.77 -17.60 -2.39
C PRO A 566 8.63 -16.13 -2.78
N THR A 567 8.41 -15.89 -4.07
CA THR A 567 8.02 -14.57 -4.60
C THR A 567 6.50 -14.41 -4.56
N PHE A 568 5.99 -13.18 -4.61
CA PHE A 568 4.55 -12.94 -4.78
C PHE A 568 4.11 -12.97 -6.25
N ASP A 569 5.06 -13.03 -7.18
CA ASP A 569 4.78 -13.23 -8.60
C ASP A 569 5.75 -14.23 -9.23
N SER A 570 5.44 -15.51 -9.08
CA SER A 570 6.24 -16.61 -9.65
C SER A 570 6.11 -16.74 -11.16
N ALA A 571 5.23 -15.98 -11.81
CA ALA A 571 5.18 -15.91 -13.27
C ALA A 571 6.33 -15.06 -13.85
N LEU A 572 6.77 -14.03 -13.11
CA LEU A 572 7.85 -13.13 -13.53
C LEU A 572 9.19 -13.43 -12.85
N PHE A 573 9.19 -13.96 -11.63
CA PHE A 573 10.40 -14.09 -10.80
C PHE A 573 10.67 -15.55 -10.43
N VAL A 574 11.96 -15.90 -10.35
CA VAL A 574 12.41 -17.17 -9.78
C VAL A 574 13.07 -16.96 -8.42
N THR A 575 12.93 -17.93 -7.52
CA THR A 575 13.71 -17.97 -6.28
C THR A 575 15.17 -18.31 -6.55
N ALA A 576 16.08 -18.07 -5.61
CA ALA A 576 17.47 -18.46 -5.76
C ALA A 576 17.63 -19.99 -5.88
N ARG A 577 16.77 -20.75 -5.19
CA ARG A 577 16.72 -22.22 -5.32
C ARG A 577 16.33 -22.65 -6.73
N GLU A 578 15.21 -22.12 -7.27
CA GLU A 578 14.78 -22.43 -8.64
C GLU A 578 15.85 -22.05 -9.67
N TYR A 579 16.53 -20.91 -9.45
CA TYR A 579 17.59 -20.46 -10.34
C TYR A 579 18.79 -21.42 -10.31
N ALA A 580 19.23 -21.85 -9.14
CA ALA A 580 20.28 -22.87 -9.00
C ALA A 580 19.90 -24.20 -9.70
N GLU A 581 18.66 -24.65 -9.55
CA GLU A 581 18.13 -25.84 -10.21
C GLU A 581 18.16 -25.71 -11.74
N LEU A 582 17.80 -24.52 -12.28
CA LEU A 582 17.89 -24.24 -13.73
C LEU A 582 19.33 -24.27 -14.22
N LEU A 583 20.26 -23.66 -13.50
CA LEU A 583 21.70 -23.65 -13.85
C LEU A 583 22.28 -25.06 -13.88
N LEU A 584 21.98 -25.89 -12.87
CA LEU A 584 22.42 -27.28 -12.82
C LEU A 584 21.82 -28.14 -13.94
N ALA A 585 20.61 -27.79 -14.40
CA ALA A 585 19.98 -28.44 -15.56
C ALA A 585 20.48 -27.91 -16.91
N GLY A 586 21.44 -26.95 -16.92
CA GLY A 586 21.91 -26.29 -18.14
C GLY A 586 20.86 -25.44 -18.84
N LYS A 587 19.84 -24.96 -18.10
CA LYS A 587 18.73 -24.18 -18.63
C LYS A 587 18.89 -22.69 -18.31
N THR A 588 18.41 -21.84 -19.20
CA THR A 588 18.31 -20.40 -19.00
C THR A 588 16.94 -20.05 -18.42
N SER A 589 16.87 -19.15 -17.45
CA SER A 589 15.59 -18.60 -16.99
C SER A 589 15.04 -17.65 -18.03
N HIS A 590 13.73 -17.74 -18.28
CA HIS A 590 12.96 -16.74 -19.02
C HIS A 590 12.28 -15.73 -18.07
N ARG A 591 12.42 -15.91 -16.75
CA ARG A 591 11.91 -15.04 -15.70
C ARG A 591 13.07 -14.28 -15.08
N TYR A 592 12.77 -13.15 -14.43
CA TYR A 592 13.74 -12.39 -13.67
C TYR A 592 14.39 -13.25 -12.59
N THR A 593 15.69 -13.16 -12.48
CA THR A 593 16.51 -13.93 -11.55
C THR A 593 16.81 -13.13 -10.28
N PRO A 594 17.26 -13.76 -9.19
CA PRO A 594 17.72 -13.04 -8.01
C PRO A 594 18.87 -12.07 -8.29
N LEU A 595 19.65 -12.31 -9.36
CA LEU A 595 20.73 -11.40 -9.77
C LEU A 595 20.19 -10.14 -10.48
N ASP A 596 19.06 -10.25 -11.23
CA ASP A 596 18.39 -9.08 -11.81
C ASP A 596 17.84 -8.19 -10.69
N ILE A 597 17.23 -8.80 -9.67
CA ILE A 597 16.73 -8.10 -8.49
C ILE A 597 17.88 -7.42 -7.73
N ALA A 598 19.00 -8.11 -7.56
CA ALA A 598 20.18 -7.57 -6.89
C ALA A 598 20.76 -6.35 -7.62
N ASP A 599 20.79 -6.38 -8.95
CA ASP A 599 21.28 -5.26 -9.74
C ASP A 599 20.35 -4.04 -9.64
N TRP A 600 19.04 -4.22 -9.73
CA TRP A 600 18.07 -3.13 -9.50
C TRP A 600 18.22 -2.53 -8.10
N LEU A 601 18.35 -3.36 -7.07
CA LEU A 601 18.55 -2.88 -5.70
C LEU A 601 19.88 -2.12 -5.54
N GLU A 602 20.94 -2.53 -6.24
CA GLU A 602 22.20 -1.80 -6.22
C GLU A 602 22.12 -0.45 -6.90
N GLU A 603 21.44 -0.36 -8.06
CA GLU A 603 21.14 0.91 -8.74
C GLU A 603 20.35 1.86 -7.84
N LEU A 604 19.33 1.33 -7.14
CA LEU A 604 18.56 2.11 -6.16
C LEU A 604 19.43 2.59 -5.00
N ALA A 605 20.32 1.73 -4.48
CA ALA A 605 21.24 2.09 -3.40
C ALA A 605 22.24 3.19 -3.82
N GLU A 606 22.77 3.11 -5.03
CA GLU A 606 23.64 4.13 -5.60
C GLU A 606 22.92 5.46 -5.78
N GLY A 607 21.68 5.41 -6.31
CA GLY A 607 20.83 6.59 -6.46
C GLY A 607 20.53 7.27 -5.12
N CYS A 608 20.18 6.50 -4.07
CA CYS A 608 20.00 7.02 -2.72
C CYS A 608 21.28 7.69 -2.19
N ASN A 609 22.43 7.01 -2.31
CA ASN A 609 23.69 7.55 -1.83
C ASN A 609 24.10 8.84 -2.55
N GLN A 610 23.96 8.88 -3.87
CA GLN A 610 24.28 10.09 -4.65
C GLN A 610 23.38 11.27 -4.28
N ALA A 611 22.06 11.02 -4.13
CA ALA A 611 21.11 12.06 -3.72
C ALA A 611 21.46 12.65 -2.34
N VAL A 612 21.83 11.79 -1.38
CA VAL A 612 22.28 12.23 -0.04
C VAL A 612 23.55 13.08 -0.10
N LEU A 613 24.53 12.65 -0.90
CA LEU A 613 25.79 13.39 -1.06
C LEU A 613 25.55 14.77 -1.68
N ASP A 614 24.69 14.86 -2.68
CA ASP A 614 24.41 16.12 -3.37
C ASP A 614 23.56 17.05 -2.51
N ALA A 615 22.58 16.53 -1.77
CA ALA A 615 21.82 17.30 -0.78
C ALA A 615 22.74 17.90 0.30
N LYS A 616 23.68 17.11 0.85
CA LYS A 616 24.66 17.56 1.86
C LYS A 616 25.61 18.64 1.34
N LYS A 617 25.95 18.64 0.04
CA LYS A 617 26.80 19.66 -0.57
C LYS A 617 26.04 20.98 -0.81
N THR A 618 24.77 20.90 -1.09
CA THR A 618 23.96 22.03 -1.56
C THR A 618 23.27 22.77 -0.41
N ALA A 619 22.85 22.05 0.64
CA ALA A 619 22.15 22.63 1.77
C ALA A 619 23.07 23.57 2.58
N SER A 620 22.84 24.87 2.52
CA SER A 620 23.53 25.85 3.35
C SER A 620 23.19 25.75 4.83
N LEU A 621 21.97 25.25 5.14
CA LEU A 621 21.45 24.90 6.47
C LEU A 621 20.62 23.64 6.35
N VAL A 622 20.96 22.61 7.12
CA VAL A 622 20.18 21.36 7.15
C VAL A 622 18.95 21.56 8.03
N SER A 623 17.80 21.84 7.40
CA SER A 623 16.52 21.90 8.12
C SER A 623 16.16 20.52 8.70
N PRO A 624 15.32 20.46 9.77
CA PRO A 624 14.83 19.18 10.29
C PRO A 624 14.13 18.32 9.23
N ALA A 625 13.46 18.93 8.25
CA ALA A 625 12.84 18.24 7.13
C ALA A 625 13.88 17.55 6.24
N VAL A 626 14.91 18.27 5.81
CA VAL A 626 16.03 17.71 5.04
C VAL A 626 16.71 16.59 5.81
N GLN A 627 16.93 16.78 7.14
CA GLN A 627 17.57 15.77 7.96
C GLN A 627 16.74 14.48 8.02
N ARG A 628 15.42 14.57 8.24
CA ARG A 628 14.52 13.39 8.22
C ARG A 628 14.57 12.65 6.89
N ILE A 629 14.45 13.38 5.78
CA ILE A 629 14.48 12.80 4.44
C ILE A 629 15.81 12.10 4.18
N MET A 630 16.94 12.78 4.44
CA MET A 630 18.26 12.23 4.13
C MET A 630 18.59 11.01 4.96
N VAL A 631 18.22 10.98 6.24
CA VAL A 631 18.42 9.82 7.11
C VAL A 631 17.63 8.62 6.59
N ASP A 632 16.34 8.81 6.28
CA ASP A 632 15.51 7.71 5.80
C ASP A 632 15.96 7.21 4.41
N VAL A 633 16.38 8.11 3.52
CA VAL A 633 16.94 7.75 2.21
C VAL A 633 18.24 6.96 2.38
N GLU A 634 19.13 7.38 3.29
CA GLU A 634 20.39 6.69 3.56
C GLU A 634 20.16 5.30 4.16
N ILE A 635 19.18 5.14 5.06
CA ILE A 635 18.78 3.83 5.60
C ILE A 635 18.20 2.95 4.48
N CYS A 636 17.28 3.45 3.65
CA CYS A 636 16.73 2.70 2.53
C CYS A 636 17.80 2.25 1.54
N GLY A 637 18.75 3.13 1.21
CA GLY A 637 19.90 2.78 0.36
C GLY A 637 20.78 1.69 0.97
N GLY A 638 20.98 1.72 2.28
CA GLY A 638 21.69 0.67 3.01
C GLY A 638 20.94 -0.66 3.00
N LEU A 639 19.62 -0.64 3.20
CA LEU A 639 18.77 -1.84 3.09
C LEU A 639 18.78 -2.41 1.67
N ALA A 640 18.71 -1.56 0.64
CA ALA A 640 18.84 -1.99 -0.75
C ALA A 640 20.14 -2.74 -1.01
N ARG A 641 21.26 -2.21 -0.53
CA ARG A 641 22.57 -2.85 -0.64
C ARG A 641 22.65 -4.17 0.15
N PHE A 642 22.09 -4.20 1.35
CA PHE A 642 21.97 -5.41 2.16
C PHE A 642 21.21 -6.51 1.41
N PHE A 643 20.04 -6.23 0.88
CA PHE A 643 19.24 -7.22 0.15
C PHE A 643 19.89 -7.62 -1.17
N ALA A 644 20.50 -6.69 -1.92
CA ALA A 644 21.25 -7.00 -3.13
C ALA A 644 22.34 -8.06 -2.87
N GLU A 645 23.12 -7.86 -1.81
CA GLU A 645 24.16 -8.80 -1.44
C GLU A 645 23.61 -10.13 -0.89
N LYS A 646 22.48 -10.12 -0.18
CA LYS A 646 21.80 -11.36 0.27
C LYS A 646 21.26 -12.16 -0.93
N PHE A 647 20.68 -11.53 -1.95
CA PHE A 647 20.25 -12.22 -3.17
C PHE A 647 21.42 -12.86 -3.92
N ARG A 648 22.54 -12.13 -4.06
CA ARG A 648 23.76 -12.68 -4.67
C ARG A 648 24.30 -13.85 -3.85
N ALA A 649 24.42 -13.69 -2.53
CA ALA A 649 24.87 -14.74 -1.63
C ALA A 649 23.98 -15.99 -1.71
N ALA A 650 22.65 -15.79 -1.81
CA ALA A 650 21.68 -16.89 -1.91
C ALA A 650 21.88 -17.75 -3.17
N CYS A 651 22.25 -17.16 -4.30
CA CYS A 651 22.56 -17.93 -5.51
C CYS A 651 23.76 -18.88 -5.29
N TRP A 652 24.82 -18.39 -4.66
CA TRP A 652 25.99 -19.21 -4.32
C TRP A 652 25.65 -20.24 -3.25
N ALA A 653 24.84 -19.88 -2.25
CA ALA A 653 24.39 -20.78 -1.19
C ALA A 653 23.58 -21.95 -1.74
N GLU A 654 22.62 -21.69 -2.63
CA GLU A 654 21.75 -22.73 -3.21
C GLU A 654 22.55 -23.69 -4.09
N LEU A 655 23.51 -23.20 -4.88
CA LEU A 655 24.45 -24.07 -5.61
C LEU A 655 25.32 -24.90 -4.64
N PHE A 656 25.83 -24.31 -3.57
CA PHE A 656 26.59 -25.04 -2.54
C PHE A 656 25.73 -26.10 -1.85
N ILE A 657 24.48 -25.78 -1.49
CA ILE A 657 23.55 -26.73 -0.87
C ILE A 657 23.31 -27.93 -1.79
N ALA A 658 23.13 -27.67 -3.09
CA ALA A 658 22.85 -28.74 -4.07
C ALA A 658 24.08 -29.60 -4.39
N THR A 659 25.27 -28.99 -4.49
CA THR A 659 26.47 -29.67 -5.03
C THR A 659 27.52 -30.01 -3.98
N LYS A 660 27.54 -29.32 -2.84
CA LYS A 660 28.59 -29.38 -1.80
C LYS A 660 29.98 -28.98 -2.28
N VAL A 661 30.09 -28.32 -3.42
CA VAL A 661 31.36 -27.91 -4.02
C VAL A 661 32.05 -26.84 -3.18
N SER A 662 33.26 -27.11 -2.69
CA SER A 662 33.96 -26.25 -1.73
C SER A 662 34.35 -24.88 -2.29
N SER A 663 34.58 -24.74 -3.60
CA SER A 663 34.93 -23.48 -4.24
C SER A 663 33.79 -22.45 -4.25
N LEU A 664 32.57 -22.85 -3.91
CA LEU A 664 31.40 -21.98 -3.80
C LEU A 664 31.34 -21.22 -2.48
N VAL A 665 32.10 -21.66 -1.45
CA VAL A 665 32.08 -21.06 -0.11
C VAL A 665 32.66 -19.64 -0.11
N GLU A 666 33.75 -19.38 -0.79
CA GLU A 666 34.36 -18.03 -0.79
C GLU A 666 33.50 -16.97 -1.46
N PRO A 667 32.94 -17.17 -2.66
CA PRO A 667 31.99 -16.20 -3.23
C PRO A 667 30.74 -15.97 -2.34
N LEU A 668 30.22 -17.03 -1.72
CA LEU A 668 29.13 -16.92 -0.73
C LEU A 668 29.53 -15.99 0.41
N LEU A 669 30.68 -16.23 1.04
CA LEU A 669 31.19 -15.44 2.16
C LEU A 669 31.46 -13.99 1.79
N ASP A 670 31.96 -13.74 0.59
CA ASP A 670 32.27 -12.39 0.11
C ASP A 670 30.96 -11.54 0.03
N HIS A 671 29.89 -12.10 -0.50
CA HIS A 671 28.59 -11.44 -0.54
C HIS A 671 27.98 -11.32 0.86
N ALA A 672 28.06 -12.35 1.69
CA ALA A 672 27.57 -12.32 3.07
C ALA A 672 28.25 -11.21 3.91
N ARG A 673 29.58 -11.05 3.79
CA ARG A 673 30.32 -9.96 4.46
C ARG A 673 29.85 -8.59 4.00
N ARG A 674 29.68 -8.38 2.69
CA ARG A 674 29.17 -7.11 2.17
C ARG A 674 27.74 -6.81 2.66
N ALA A 675 26.89 -7.82 2.79
CA ALA A 675 25.59 -7.67 3.41
C ALA A 675 25.69 -7.21 4.87
N VAL A 676 26.54 -7.85 5.68
CA VAL A 676 26.79 -7.44 7.06
C VAL A 676 27.28 -5.99 7.14
N MET A 677 28.27 -5.61 6.34
CA MET A 677 28.79 -4.22 6.30
C MET A 677 27.71 -3.20 5.94
N ALA A 678 26.79 -3.55 5.01
CA ALA A 678 25.68 -2.69 4.66
C ALA A 678 24.71 -2.50 5.85
N TRP A 679 24.44 -3.57 6.59
CA TRP A 679 23.59 -3.48 7.78
C TRP A 679 24.26 -2.74 8.94
N GLU A 680 25.55 -2.92 9.17
CA GLU A 680 26.34 -2.17 10.15
C GLU A 680 26.21 -0.66 9.91
N ARG A 681 26.33 -0.24 8.64
CA ARG A 681 26.13 1.15 8.29
C ARG A 681 24.70 1.64 8.59
N VAL A 682 23.66 0.85 8.28
CA VAL A 682 22.28 1.20 8.63
C VAL A 682 22.09 1.33 10.15
N ALA A 683 22.66 0.39 10.91
CA ALA A 683 22.64 0.42 12.36
C ALA A 683 23.31 1.68 12.92
N ASP A 684 24.45 2.08 12.37
CA ASP A 684 25.18 3.28 12.79
C ASP A 684 24.43 4.57 12.45
N ILE A 685 23.82 4.67 11.26
CA ILE A 685 23.03 5.84 10.84
C ILE A 685 21.80 6.01 11.73
N SER A 686 21.15 4.91 12.09
CA SER A 686 19.90 4.93 12.88
C SER A 686 20.14 5.12 14.39
N ARG A 687 21.34 4.80 14.87
CA ARG A 687 21.72 4.93 16.29
C ARG A 687 21.51 6.37 16.77
N ASP A 688 20.99 6.53 17.96
CA ASP A 688 20.71 7.82 18.59
C ASP A 688 19.66 8.71 17.83
N LEU A 689 19.16 8.26 16.70
CA LEU A 689 18.13 8.96 15.93
C LEU A 689 16.74 8.34 16.16
N TYR A 690 16.67 7.01 16.03
CA TYR A 690 15.46 6.23 16.24
C TYR A 690 15.49 5.51 17.58
N HIS A 691 14.30 5.20 18.13
CA HIS A 691 14.21 4.35 19.32
C HIS A 691 14.77 2.95 19.03
N ASP A 692 15.40 2.34 20.04
CA ASP A 692 15.92 0.96 19.94
C ASP A 692 14.80 -0.07 19.83
N ASP A 693 13.59 0.25 20.29
CA ASP A 693 12.40 -0.57 20.15
C ASP A 693 11.27 0.22 19.48
N LEU A 694 11.01 -0.09 18.22
CA LEU A 694 10.01 0.59 17.40
C LEU A 694 8.57 0.15 17.66
N THR A 695 8.34 -0.97 18.35
CA THR A 695 7.04 -1.42 18.91
C THR A 695 5.87 -1.49 17.90
N TYR A 696 5.94 -2.40 16.91
CA TYR A 696 4.84 -2.65 15.96
C TYR A 696 4.04 -3.93 16.24
N GLY A 697 4.21 -4.51 17.37
CA GLY A 697 3.50 -5.70 17.84
C GLY A 697 4.19 -6.34 19.04
N PRO A 698 3.55 -7.35 19.67
CA PRO A 698 4.09 -8.03 20.86
C PRO A 698 5.21 -9.02 20.52
N GLN A 699 5.27 -9.51 19.28
CA GLN A 699 6.24 -10.53 18.86
C GLN A 699 7.63 -9.90 18.71
N SER A 700 8.68 -10.68 19.05
CA SER A 700 10.07 -10.20 19.00
C SER A 700 10.51 -9.71 17.60
N TRP A 701 9.94 -10.25 16.53
CA TRP A 701 10.22 -9.81 15.15
C TRP A 701 9.48 -8.54 14.72
N LEU A 702 8.54 -8.04 15.53
CA LEU A 702 7.87 -6.74 15.35
C LEU A 702 8.36 -5.68 16.34
N ARG A 703 9.45 -5.99 17.04
CA ARG A 703 10.09 -5.13 18.02
C ARG A 703 11.54 -4.90 17.65
N GLY A 704 12.19 -3.97 18.34
CA GLY A 704 13.56 -3.60 18.08
C GLY A 704 13.71 -2.60 16.94
N SER A 705 14.93 -2.44 16.46
CA SER A 705 15.34 -1.53 15.38
C SER A 705 16.49 -2.14 14.59
N TRP A 706 17.02 -1.43 13.61
CA TRP A 706 18.20 -1.86 12.83
C TRP A 706 19.39 -2.18 13.71
N HIS A 707 19.63 -1.36 14.73
CA HIS A 707 20.74 -1.55 15.68
C HIS A 707 20.59 -2.85 16.48
N THR A 708 19.41 -3.12 16.99
CA THR A 708 19.16 -4.32 17.80
C THR A 708 19.16 -5.62 16.98
N ARG A 709 19.04 -5.55 15.65
CA ARG A 709 19.13 -6.70 14.73
C ARG A 709 20.55 -7.06 14.33
N LEU A 710 21.49 -6.12 14.44
CA LEU A 710 22.88 -6.33 14.00
C LEU A 710 23.54 -7.59 14.56
N PRO A 711 23.43 -7.93 15.87
CA PRO A 711 24.05 -9.15 16.40
C PRO A 711 23.56 -10.45 15.72
N GLN A 712 22.28 -10.52 15.34
CA GLN A 712 21.72 -11.70 14.64
C GLN A 712 22.29 -11.83 13.22
N ILE A 713 22.48 -10.71 12.53
CA ILE A 713 23.05 -10.66 11.18
C ILE A 713 24.54 -11.04 11.21
N GLN A 714 25.28 -10.57 12.19
CA GLN A 714 26.69 -10.93 12.38
C GLN A 714 26.86 -12.41 12.78
N ALA A 715 25.98 -12.96 13.60
CA ALA A 715 26.00 -14.37 14.00
C ALA A 715 25.91 -15.31 12.79
N GLU A 716 25.04 -15.00 11.82
CA GLU A 716 24.94 -15.78 10.59
C GLU A 716 26.27 -15.83 9.82
N LEU A 717 26.97 -14.69 9.72
CA LEU A 717 28.28 -14.64 9.06
C LEU A 717 29.31 -15.54 9.74
N LEU A 718 29.35 -15.53 11.07
CA LEU A 718 30.25 -16.40 11.84
C LEU A 718 29.94 -17.88 11.59
N ASP A 719 28.67 -18.23 11.55
CA ASP A 719 28.25 -19.61 11.24
C ASP A 719 28.67 -20.01 9.82
N LEU A 720 28.50 -19.13 8.84
CA LEU A 720 28.93 -19.36 7.46
C LEU A 720 30.47 -19.47 7.34
N GLU A 721 31.24 -18.69 8.09
CA GLU A 721 32.71 -18.78 8.10
C GLU A 721 33.20 -20.14 8.61
N SER A 722 32.43 -20.81 9.47
CA SER A 722 32.73 -22.16 9.95
C SER A 722 32.76 -23.22 8.82
N LEU A 723 32.13 -22.94 7.67
CA LEU A 723 32.16 -23.84 6.51
C LEU A 723 33.56 -23.99 5.90
N ARG A 724 34.44 -23.03 6.14
CA ARG A 724 35.88 -23.12 5.68
C ARG A 724 36.67 -24.25 6.34
N GLY A 725 36.29 -24.58 7.56
CA GLY A 725 37.09 -25.52 8.38
C GLY A 725 36.88 -27.00 8.11
N GLY A 726 36.07 -27.38 7.10
CA GLY A 726 35.88 -28.79 6.71
C GLY A 726 35.14 -29.65 7.72
N GLY A 727 34.58 -29.07 8.79
CA GLY A 727 33.99 -29.81 9.92
C GLY A 727 32.71 -30.58 9.64
N LYS A 728 31.94 -30.21 8.63
CA LYS A 728 30.71 -30.91 8.21
C LYS A 728 30.69 -31.34 6.75
N TYR A 729 31.61 -30.82 5.92
CA TYR A 729 31.62 -31.09 4.49
C TYR A 729 33.05 -31.44 4.07
N GLU A 730 33.22 -32.65 3.51
CA GLU A 730 34.47 -33.01 2.82
C GLU A 730 34.70 -32.07 1.63
N SER A 731 35.97 -31.83 1.27
CA SER A 731 36.33 -31.01 0.10
C SER A 731 35.82 -31.68 -1.18
N VAL A 732 34.69 -31.24 -1.71
CA VAL A 732 34.11 -31.71 -2.96
C VAL A 732 34.59 -30.83 -4.08
N LYS A 733 35.18 -31.45 -5.13
CA LYS A 733 35.47 -30.75 -6.39
C LYS A 733 34.26 -30.69 -7.30
N ALA A 734 34.14 -29.63 -8.08
CA ALA A 734 33.11 -29.51 -9.09
C ALA A 734 33.26 -30.62 -10.15
N ASP A 735 32.20 -31.34 -10.42
CA ASP A 735 32.04 -32.14 -11.63
C ASP A 735 31.70 -31.22 -12.83
N GLY A 736 31.56 -31.80 -14.02
CA GLY A 736 31.25 -31.03 -15.23
C GLY A 736 29.91 -30.24 -15.14
N THR A 737 28.92 -30.80 -14.46
CA THR A 737 27.60 -30.17 -14.28
C THR A 737 27.68 -28.99 -13.32
N ALA A 738 28.30 -29.19 -12.17
CA ALA A 738 28.52 -28.13 -11.19
C ALA A 738 29.40 -27.00 -11.75
N GLN A 739 30.50 -27.34 -12.48
CA GLN A 739 31.33 -26.35 -13.11
C GLN A 739 30.59 -25.54 -14.16
N GLY A 740 29.74 -26.19 -14.98
CA GLY A 740 28.90 -25.50 -15.97
C GLY A 740 27.91 -24.54 -15.31
N ALA A 741 27.30 -24.91 -14.18
CA ALA A 741 26.41 -24.04 -13.41
C ALA A 741 27.14 -22.83 -12.80
N ILE A 742 28.36 -23.04 -12.27
CA ILE A 742 29.21 -21.97 -11.73
C ILE A 742 29.58 -20.96 -12.83
N ASP A 743 30.01 -21.47 -14.00
CA ASP A 743 30.40 -20.62 -15.12
C ASP A 743 29.21 -19.85 -15.69
N ALA A 744 28.02 -20.48 -15.77
CA ALA A 744 26.80 -19.84 -16.18
C ALA A 744 26.32 -18.74 -15.18
N LEU A 745 26.47 -18.99 -13.87
CA LEU A 745 26.18 -17.98 -12.84
C LEU A 745 27.08 -16.75 -12.99
N LYS A 746 28.39 -16.97 -13.23
CA LYS A 746 29.36 -15.88 -13.43
C LYS A 746 29.17 -15.12 -14.75
N ALA A 747 28.73 -15.81 -15.79
CA ALA A 747 28.54 -15.26 -17.15
C ALA A 747 27.11 -14.80 -17.43
N ARG A 748 26.27 -14.74 -16.40
CA ARG A 748 24.85 -14.43 -16.59
C ARG A 748 24.62 -13.13 -17.36
N ARG A 749 23.51 -13.08 -18.09
CA ARG A 749 22.99 -11.86 -18.71
C ARG A 749 21.63 -11.51 -18.11
N ALA A 750 21.41 -10.23 -17.84
CA ALA A 750 20.16 -9.75 -17.28
C ALA A 750 18.97 -10.07 -18.21
N VAL A 751 17.80 -10.29 -17.63
CA VAL A 751 16.54 -10.38 -18.38
C VAL A 751 16.15 -8.99 -18.86
N VAL A 752 15.71 -8.87 -20.11
CA VAL A 752 15.33 -7.58 -20.73
C VAL A 752 13.82 -7.46 -20.80
N ALA A 753 13.30 -6.28 -20.47
CA ALA A 753 11.91 -5.94 -20.70
C ALA A 753 11.67 -5.39 -22.11
N GLY A 754 10.48 -5.69 -22.67
CA GLY A 754 9.79 -4.96 -23.70
C GLY A 754 10.54 -4.59 -24.97
N SER A 755 10.96 -5.57 -25.78
CA SER A 755 11.65 -5.27 -27.05
C SER A 755 10.92 -5.80 -28.30
N LEU A 756 9.75 -6.42 -28.12
CA LEU A 756 8.96 -6.93 -29.23
C LEU A 756 7.78 -6.00 -29.49
N ASP A 757 7.49 -5.78 -30.76
CA ASP A 757 6.24 -5.14 -31.18
C ASP A 757 5.11 -6.16 -31.04
N ILE A 758 4.09 -5.85 -30.23
CA ILE A 758 2.91 -6.69 -30.05
C ILE A 758 1.72 -6.06 -30.75
N GLU A 759 1.06 -6.84 -31.57
CA GLU A 759 -0.21 -6.51 -32.21
C GLU A 759 -1.28 -7.46 -31.65
N ALA A 760 -2.18 -6.92 -30.83
CA ALA A 760 -3.35 -7.62 -30.32
C ALA A 760 -4.47 -6.60 -30.07
N ALA A 761 -5.72 -7.05 -30.17
CA ALA A 761 -6.86 -6.19 -29.90
C ALA A 761 -6.93 -5.80 -28.41
N ALA A 762 -7.35 -4.57 -28.10
CA ALA A 762 -7.56 -4.12 -26.72
C ALA A 762 -8.78 -4.82 -26.08
N SER A 763 -9.67 -5.40 -26.87
CA SER A 763 -10.85 -6.11 -26.40
C SER A 763 -11.11 -7.37 -27.23
N PHE A 764 -11.89 -8.31 -26.65
CA PHE A 764 -12.28 -9.55 -27.31
C PHE A 764 -13.77 -9.85 -27.06
N THR A 765 -14.35 -10.65 -27.94
CA THR A 765 -15.72 -11.17 -27.78
C THR A 765 -15.67 -12.58 -27.20
N ALA A 766 -16.48 -12.86 -26.19
CA ALA A 766 -16.54 -14.17 -25.55
C ALA A 766 -16.90 -15.27 -26.61
N GLY A 767 -16.13 -16.33 -26.57
CA GLY A 767 -16.29 -17.45 -27.53
C GLY A 767 -15.62 -17.25 -28.88
N ALA A 768 -14.96 -16.11 -29.14
CA ALA A 768 -14.12 -15.90 -30.29
C ALA A 768 -12.65 -16.14 -29.95
N ASP A 769 -11.87 -16.63 -30.93
CA ASP A 769 -10.43 -16.75 -30.81
C ASP A 769 -9.82 -15.35 -30.64
N PHE A 770 -8.81 -15.24 -29.78
CA PHE A 770 -8.07 -14.00 -29.55
C PHE A 770 -6.61 -14.14 -30.00
N ASP A 771 -6.28 -13.47 -31.08
CA ASP A 771 -4.97 -13.55 -31.70
C ASP A 771 -3.99 -12.54 -31.09
N VAL A 772 -2.80 -13.03 -30.80
CA VAL A 772 -1.64 -12.21 -30.38
C VAL A 772 -0.55 -12.41 -31.42
N ARG A 773 -0.10 -11.32 -32.05
CA ARG A 773 0.99 -11.28 -33.01
C ARG A 773 2.16 -10.53 -32.44
N ILE A 774 3.36 -10.98 -32.74
CA ILE A 774 4.59 -10.31 -32.38
C ILE A 774 5.52 -10.19 -33.57
N SER A 775 6.27 -9.10 -33.58
CA SER A 775 7.36 -8.89 -34.54
C SER A 775 8.63 -8.39 -33.84
N GLY A 776 9.78 -8.50 -34.50
CA GLY A 776 11.06 -8.12 -33.99
C GLY A 776 12.12 -9.22 -34.11
N GLN A 777 13.32 -8.99 -33.60
CA GLN A 777 14.40 -9.98 -33.63
C GLN A 777 14.16 -11.02 -32.52
N ILE A 778 13.87 -12.26 -32.94
CA ILE A 778 13.59 -13.40 -32.06
C ILE A 778 14.49 -14.56 -32.47
N GLU A 779 15.22 -15.17 -31.54
CA GLU A 779 16.18 -16.24 -31.79
C GLU A 779 15.61 -17.65 -31.60
N ASP A 780 14.60 -17.80 -30.70
CA ASP A 780 13.94 -19.07 -30.45
C ASP A 780 12.41 -18.94 -30.57
N GLU A 781 11.72 -20.06 -30.45
CA GLU A 781 10.26 -20.06 -30.49
C GLU A 781 9.70 -19.29 -29.31
N PRO A 782 9.03 -18.13 -29.52
CA PRO A 782 8.42 -17.37 -28.43
C PRO A 782 7.21 -18.12 -27.87
N VAL A 783 6.93 -17.85 -26.58
CA VAL A 783 5.83 -18.48 -25.86
C VAL A 783 4.87 -17.40 -25.38
N LEU A 784 3.60 -17.52 -25.77
CA LEU A 784 2.50 -16.74 -25.24
C LEU A 784 2.02 -17.39 -23.94
N HIS A 785 2.02 -16.62 -22.87
CA HIS A 785 1.43 -16.97 -21.58
C HIS A 785 0.13 -16.20 -21.42
N TYR A 786 -0.93 -16.86 -20.99
CA TYR A 786 -2.24 -16.24 -20.85
C TYR A 786 -3.05 -16.83 -19.70
N ARG A 787 -3.96 -16.02 -19.17
CA ARG A 787 -4.85 -16.38 -18.08
C ARG A 787 -6.07 -15.46 -18.10
N HIS A 788 -7.19 -15.88 -17.52
CA HIS A 788 -8.23 -14.94 -17.12
C HIS A 788 -7.72 -14.00 -16.03
N VAL A 789 -8.32 -12.82 -15.91
CA VAL A 789 -8.11 -11.93 -14.77
C VAL A 789 -8.78 -12.54 -13.54
N ASN A 790 -8.24 -13.66 -13.12
CA ASN A 790 -8.69 -14.49 -11.99
C ASN A 790 -7.47 -15.12 -11.32
N GLN A 791 -7.13 -14.67 -10.11
CA GLN A 791 -5.95 -15.15 -9.39
C GLN A 791 -6.11 -16.59 -8.88
N ALA A 792 -7.32 -17.17 -8.92
CA ALA A 792 -7.55 -18.58 -8.64
C ALA A 792 -7.06 -19.51 -9.75
N GLU A 793 -6.80 -18.99 -10.96
CA GLU A 793 -6.36 -19.79 -12.11
C GLU A 793 -4.83 -19.81 -12.24
N ARG A 794 -4.33 -20.89 -12.88
CA ARG A 794 -2.93 -21.00 -13.29
C ARG A 794 -2.74 -20.44 -14.69
N TRP A 795 -1.56 -19.90 -14.97
CA TRP A 795 -1.17 -19.52 -16.32
C TRP A 795 -1.14 -20.71 -17.26
N LYS A 796 -1.67 -20.50 -18.45
CA LYS A 796 -1.52 -21.38 -19.63
C LYS A 796 -0.43 -20.84 -20.53
N SER A 797 0.15 -21.70 -21.34
CA SER A 797 1.21 -21.33 -22.27
C SER A 797 1.01 -22.02 -23.60
N VAL A 798 1.30 -21.31 -24.69
CA VAL A 798 1.29 -21.86 -26.06
C VAL A 798 2.49 -21.33 -26.83
N LYS A 799 3.17 -22.20 -27.58
CA LYS A 799 4.23 -21.78 -28.49
C LYS A 799 3.62 -20.99 -29.65
N MET A 800 4.25 -19.87 -29.97
CA MET A 800 3.83 -19.06 -31.12
C MET A 800 4.39 -19.62 -32.39
N VAL A 801 3.60 -19.59 -33.46
CA VAL A 801 3.96 -20.13 -34.76
C VAL A 801 4.40 -19.00 -35.67
N ARG A 802 5.44 -19.24 -36.48
CA ARG A 802 5.97 -18.24 -37.42
C ARG A 802 4.91 -17.88 -38.46
N ASN A 803 4.71 -16.59 -38.68
CA ASN A 803 3.77 -16.02 -39.64
C ASN A 803 4.40 -14.78 -40.32
N GLY A 804 4.85 -14.94 -41.55
CA GLY A 804 5.61 -13.90 -42.25
C GLY A 804 6.91 -13.55 -41.53
N ASP A 805 7.07 -12.27 -41.23
CA ASP A 805 8.25 -11.73 -40.50
C ASP A 805 8.13 -11.82 -38.99
N GLY A 806 6.99 -12.30 -38.45
CA GLY A 806 6.71 -12.41 -37.02
C GLY A 806 6.21 -13.79 -36.61
N TYR A 807 5.56 -13.80 -35.46
CA TYR A 807 4.92 -14.98 -34.88
C TYR A 807 3.51 -14.67 -34.41
N VAL A 808 2.66 -15.69 -34.42
CA VAL A 808 1.26 -15.58 -33.97
C VAL A 808 0.91 -16.75 -33.07
N ALA A 809 0.05 -16.49 -32.09
CA ALA A 809 -0.67 -17.52 -31.36
C ALA A 809 -2.10 -17.05 -31.08
N SER A 810 -3.03 -17.98 -31.02
CA SER A 810 -4.44 -17.73 -30.70
C SER A 810 -4.79 -18.30 -29.31
N ILE A 811 -5.45 -17.52 -28.49
CA ILE A 811 -6.14 -18.00 -27.31
C ILE A 811 -7.50 -18.52 -27.79
N PRO A 812 -7.82 -19.83 -27.59
CA PRO A 812 -8.99 -20.44 -28.18
C PRO A 812 -10.32 -19.82 -27.71
N GLY A 813 -11.32 -19.77 -28.59
CA GLY A 813 -12.66 -19.28 -28.30
C GLY A 813 -13.34 -20.00 -27.13
N ASP A 814 -13.10 -21.30 -26.99
CA ASP A 814 -13.61 -22.02 -25.82
C ASP A 814 -13.02 -21.52 -24.49
N TYR A 815 -11.78 -21.01 -24.49
CA TYR A 815 -11.19 -20.38 -23.30
C TYR A 815 -11.68 -18.96 -23.11
N THR A 816 -11.88 -18.18 -24.16
CA THR A 816 -12.40 -16.81 -24.06
C THR A 816 -13.89 -16.77 -23.65
N ARG A 817 -14.60 -17.90 -23.69
CA ARG A 817 -15.97 -18.02 -23.18
C ARG A 817 -15.98 -18.07 -21.66
N SER A 818 -15.83 -16.92 -21.06
CA SER A 818 -15.69 -16.70 -19.63
C SER A 818 -16.36 -15.39 -19.22
N GLU A 819 -16.55 -15.17 -17.93
CA GLU A 819 -17.04 -13.90 -17.37
C GLU A 819 -15.88 -12.95 -16.98
N PHE A 820 -14.63 -13.32 -17.26
CA PHE A 820 -13.45 -12.56 -16.90
C PHE A 820 -12.76 -11.95 -18.12
N HIS A 821 -12.04 -10.87 -17.91
CA HIS A 821 -11.07 -10.33 -18.85
C HIS A 821 -9.86 -11.25 -19.00
N LEU A 822 -8.99 -11.00 -19.99
CA LEU A 822 -7.77 -11.77 -20.21
C LEU A 822 -6.52 -10.98 -19.80
N GLN A 823 -5.54 -11.66 -19.22
CA GLN A 823 -4.16 -11.21 -19.09
C GLN A 823 -3.23 -12.09 -19.90
N TYR A 824 -2.18 -11.49 -20.51
CA TYR A 824 -1.19 -12.23 -21.26
C TYR A 824 0.17 -11.50 -21.30
N PHE A 825 1.22 -12.25 -21.56
CA PHE A 825 2.58 -11.76 -21.82
C PHE A 825 3.31 -12.77 -22.70
N VAL A 826 4.46 -12.34 -23.29
CA VAL A 826 5.28 -13.19 -24.12
C VAL A 826 6.68 -13.32 -23.53
N SER A 827 7.21 -14.55 -23.51
CA SER A 827 8.61 -14.82 -23.24
C SER A 827 9.34 -15.30 -24.51
N SER A 828 10.54 -14.78 -24.73
CA SER A 828 11.37 -15.08 -25.90
C SER A 828 12.86 -14.94 -25.58
N LYS A 829 13.74 -15.14 -26.60
CA LYS A 829 15.17 -14.83 -26.52
C LYS A 829 15.60 -13.92 -27.66
N ARG A 830 16.56 -13.04 -27.36
CA ARG A 830 17.25 -12.18 -28.30
C ARG A 830 18.72 -12.04 -27.92
N ASN A 831 19.63 -12.30 -28.85
CA ASN A 831 21.09 -12.30 -28.64
C ASN A 831 21.53 -13.19 -27.44
N GLY A 832 20.87 -14.35 -27.26
CA GLY A 832 21.09 -15.28 -26.16
C GLY A 832 20.59 -14.77 -24.80
N GLN A 833 19.84 -13.67 -24.76
CA GLN A 833 19.28 -13.02 -23.57
C GLN A 833 17.78 -13.27 -23.49
N ALA A 834 17.26 -13.59 -22.31
CA ALA A 834 15.81 -13.72 -22.10
C ALA A 834 15.10 -12.35 -22.21
N VAL A 835 13.95 -12.34 -22.84
CA VAL A 835 13.12 -11.15 -23.05
C VAL A 835 11.71 -11.43 -22.58
N LEU A 836 11.19 -10.59 -21.69
CA LEU A 836 9.80 -10.56 -21.27
C LEU A 836 9.10 -9.36 -21.92
N THR A 837 7.95 -9.56 -22.51
CA THR A 837 7.18 -8.50 -23.17
C THR A 837 5.73 -8.51 -22.64
N PRO A 838 5.24 -7.42 -21.99
CA PRO A 838 5.95 -6.15 -21.78
C PRO A 838 7.10 -6.23 -20.76
N GLY A 839 7.03 -7.01 -19.70
CA GLY A 839 7.99 -7.03 -18.61
C GLY A 839 8.02 -5.73 -17.79
N LEU A 840 8.89 -5.65 -16.81
CA LEU A 840 9.08 -4.46 -15.98
C LEU A 840 10.06 -3.49 -16.65
N ASP A 841 9.69 -2.22 -16.72
CA ASP A 841 10.57 -1.16 -17.22
C ASP A 841 11.62 -0.73 -16.18
N GLY A 842 12.55 0.15 -16.56
CA GLY A 842 13.59 0.66 -15.67
C GLY A 842 13.08 1.52 -14.51
N LYS A 843 11.81 1.94 -14.55
CA LYS A 843 11.17 2.68 -13.46
C LYS A 843 10.48 1.76 -12.43
N LEU A 844 10.27 0.49 -12.77
CA LEU A 844 9.55 -0.51 -11.98
C LEU A 844 8.11 -0.05 -11.64
N ALA A 845 7.48 0.72 -12.52
CA ALA A 845 6.20 1.39 -12.25
C ALA A 845 5.13 1.14 -13.34
N ASN A 846 5.41 0.24 -14.27
CA ASN A 846 4.49 -0.16 -15.32
C ASN A 846 3.77 -1.46 -14.98
N GLU A 847 2.71 -1.77 -15.74
CA GLU A 847 2.05 -3.08 -15.75
C GLU A 847 2.88 -4.05 -16.60
N PRO A 848 3.39 -5.18 -16.03
CA PRO A 848 4.22 -6.14 -16.78
C PRO A 848 3.40 -7.17 -17.56
N TYR A 849 2.10 -7.02 -17.60
CA TYR A 849 1.15 -7.87 -18.31
C TYR A 849 0.24 -7.02 -19.21
N TYR A 850 -0.10 -7.54 -20.38
CA TYR A 850 -1.18 -6.98 -21.18
C TYR A 850 -2.53 -7.46 -20.65
N THR A 851 -3.55 -6.59 -20.75
CA THR A 851 -4.93 -6.92 -20.41
C THR A 851 -5.81 -6.65 -21.61
N ALA A 852 -6.57 -7.64 -22.05
CA ALA A 852 -7.63 -7.49 -23.02
C ALA A 852 -8.99 -7.51 -22.33
N LEU A 853 -9.82 -6.51 -22.61
CA LEU A 853 -11.13 -6.38 -21.99
C LEU A 853 -12.17 -7.19 -22.78
N GLN A 854 -13.06 -7.88 -22.09
CA GLN A 854 -14.20 -8.52 -22.73
C GLN A 854 -15.25 -7.46 -23.11
N SER A 855 -15.60 -7.42 -24.39
CA SER A 855 -16.61 -6.51 -24.94
C SER A 855 -18.04 -6.96 -24.64
#